data_c23d29243a98a470aca5c91466bd8a6d
#
_entry.id   c23d29243a98a470aca5c91466bd8a6d
#
_cell.length_a   1.000
_cell.length_b   1.000
_cell.length_c   1.000
_cell.angle_alpha   90.00
_cell.angle_beta   90.00
_cell.angle_gamma   90.00
#
_symmetry.space_group_name_H-M   'P 1'
#
loop_
_entity.id
_entity.type
_entity.pdbx_description
1 polymer ?
#
loop_
_entity_poly.entity_id
_entity_poly.type
_entity_poly.pdbx_seq_one_letter_code
_entity_poly.pdbx_strand_id
1 'polypeptide(L)'
;MEFDNFENIKWNIIDEKLNKAPFLETRDNKKKVRYLDLSLSFDTETTSTYLDNGVREKFAYMYVWQFGIDGYYCYGRTWEQFITLCKHIQKVLDLGYRKRVIIFIHNLSFEFQFFRKYFKWVSVFATRSRNPIKALTSFGIEFRDSLILSGYKLENVAKNLTKHTISKMVGDLDYSLTRTKDTTFTKKELGYMLNDVRVLVAYIDEQREQYHGITNIPLTNTGRVRSWVRDKALSDKSFSAKIKTMTIKDGDQYKLFKQAFAGGFTHANPNHVGKKFRNIASFDFTSSYPTVMIAEKYPMSRGLPQKWESWERFNEINDKALQVFTVEFWGLNTKVQFDNYISKNKCLDIKGELENNGRIYSADYLKITITSVDWDIIKQVYSWEKCKISNQVAFYKGYLPKPIIQSILHFYKQKTTLKGVDGKEAEYLHYKGMLNSVYGMSVTDIVHDEEIYQNDIWMEEEANTDDQIKKYNNSYNRFLFYAWGVFVTAYARHNLWSGILQFKDDYLYSDTDSIKAKNYKKHMDYINAYNKNIVKKLETCLDYYNINRDEISPKDVDGNKHTLGLWDFEGVYTRFKTLGAKRYIVTKFNKEGKEVLEITIAGLPKDKGRDYLLKISNNDFDTVFNKFTNGLKVPKEDSGKLTAFYDDETKEGVIKDYQGHYTKVKSLSSVHLSKASFDMSMSAKYIKLLEMIVNGELMIKDWSYKQGD
;
A
#
# COMPACT_ATOMS: atom_id res chain seq x y z
N MET A 1 28.04 24.74 9.75
CA MET A 1 28.03 23.31 10.14
C MET A 1 29.02 22.63 9.23
N GLU A 2 29.95 21.87 9.79
CA GLU A 2 31.03 21.23 9.03
C GLU A 2 30.54 19.92 8.44
N PHE A 3 30.92 19.66 7.18
CA PHE A 3 30.72 18.41 6.48
C PHE A 3 32.08 17.89 6.04
N ASP A 4 32.68 17.04 6.89
CA ASP A 4 34.05 16.65 6.76
C ASP A 4 34.26 15.58 5.69
N ASN A 5 35.25 15.76 4.82
CA ASN A 5 35.73 14.68 3.96
C ASN A 5 36.36 13.58 4.81
N PHE A 6 36.31 12.32 4.37
CA PHE A 6 36.87 11.17 5.06
C PHE A 6 38.31 11.38 5.54
N GLU A 7 39.15 12.01 4.75
CA GLU A 7 40.55 12.31 5.10
C GLU A 7 40.69 13.27 6.29
N ASN A 8 39.62 14.04 6.57
CA ASN A 8 39.60 15.05 7.63
C ASN A 8 38.60 14.68 8.76
N ILE A 9 38.21 13.43 8.85
CA ILE A 9 37.26 12.98 9.88
C ILE A 9 37.83 13.25 11.28
N LYS A 10 37.03 13.88 12.12
CA LYS A 10 37.30 14.12 13.54
C LYS A 10 36.92 12.88 14.36
N TRP A 11 37.76 11.85 14.33
CA TRP A 11 37.49 10.57 15.00
C TRP A 11 37.17 10.72 16.48
N ASN A 12 37.84 11.66 17.18
CA ASN A 12 37.59 11.97 18.58
C ASN A 12 36.14 12.41 18.84
N ILE A 13 35.50 13.12 17.92
CA ILE A 13 34.11 13.55 18.04
C ILE A 13 33.17 12.31 17.88
N ILE A 14 33.49 11.47 16.91
CA ILE A 14 32.74 10.21 16.71
C ILE A 14 32.86 9.34 17.97
N ASP A 15 34.06 9.12 18.47
CA ASP A 15 34.34 8.32 19.67
C ASP A 15 33.62 8.86 20.91
N GLU A 16 33.65 10.18 21.11
CA GLU A 16 32.93 10.82 22.21
C GLU A 16 31.43 10.54 22.15
N LYS A 17 30.79 10.71 20.98
CA LYS A 17 29.36 10.44 20.81
C LYS A 17 28.99 8.96 21.01
N LEU A 18 29.81 8.07 20.45
CA LEU A 18 29.60 6.61 20.60
C LEU A 18 29.73 6.19 22.08
N ASN A 19 30.68 6.70 22.81
CA ASN A 19 30.94 6.33 24.22
C ASN A 19 29.97 6.98 25.21
N LYS A 20 29.34 8.10 24.87
CA LYS A 20 28.36 8.80 25.73
C LYS A 20 26.99 8.16 25.68
N ALA A 21 26.62 7.53 24.55
CA ALA A 21 25.28 6.97 24.36
C ALA A 21 25.08 5.67 25.14
N PRO A 22 23.92 5.47 25.78
CA PRO A 22 23.63 4.25 26.51
C PRO A 22 23.28 3.09 25.58
N PHE A 23 23.47 1.85 26.07
CA PHE A 23 22.97 0.65 25.42
C PHE A 23 21.63 0.25 26.03
N LEU A 24 20.60 0.07 25.17
CA LEU A 24 19.29 -0.45 25.56
C LEU A 24 19.21 -1.94 25.29
N GLU A 25 18.69 -2.69 26.27
CA GLU A 25 18.49 -4.15 26.16
C GLU A 25 17.14 -4.47 25.51
N THR A 26 17.13 -5.42 24.61
CA THR A 26 15.93 -6.01 24.02
C THR A 26 16.14 -7.50 23.75
N ARG A 27 15.15 -8.14 23.12
CA ARG A 27 15.26 -9.54 22.68
C ARG A 27 15.13 -9.67 21.18
N ASP A 28 16.05 -10.41 20.59
CA ASP A 28 16.01 -10.85 19.19
C ASP A 28 16.03 -12.38 19.17
N ASN A 29 14.99 -13.02 18.59
CA ASN A 29 14.81 -14.48 18.60
C ASN A 29 15.01 -15.11 19.99
N LYS A 30 14.36 -14.51 21.02
CA LYS A 30 14.45 -14.91 22.44
C LYS A 30 15.81 -14.67 23.09
N LYS A 31 16.85 -14.26 22.37
CA LYS A 31 18.18 -13.93 22.90
C LYS A 31 18.24 -12.47 23.31
N LYS A 32 18.91 -12.19 24.42
CA LYS A 32 19.20 -10.81 24.86
C LYS A 32 20.21 -10.18 23.92
N VAL A 33 19.89 -8.98 23.44
CA VAL A 33 20.74 -8.14 22.62
C VAL A 33 20.69 -6.71 23.11
N ARG A 34 21.77 -5.96 22.92
CA ARG A 34 21.88 -4.55 23.30
C ARG A 34 22.13 -3.70 22.07
N TYR A 35 21.40 -2.61 21.95
CA TYR A 35 21.58 -1.62 20.88
C TYR A 35 22.01 -0.28 21.46
N LEU A 36 22.98 0.36 20.81
CA LEU A 36 23.37 1.73 21.14
C LEU A 36 22.19 2.68 20.87
N ASP A 37 21.77 3.45 21.87
CA ASP A 37 20.67 4.41 21.73
C ASP A 37 21.16 5.74 21.15
N LEU A 38 21.49 5.71 19.86
CA LEU A 38 22.06 6.84 19.12
C LEU A 38 21.55 6.85 17.69
N SER A 39 21.28 8.03 17.14
CA SER A 39 20.82 8.19 15.75
C SER A 39 22.01 8.25 14.79
N LEU A 40 22.12 7.24 13.95
CA LEU A 40 23.08 7.17 12.86
C LEU A 40 22.35 7.08 11.52
N SER A 41 22.82 7.80 10.53
CA SER A 41 22.27 7.80 9.17
C SER A 41 23.36 7.58 8.12
N PHE A 42 22.94 7.01 7.00
CA PHE A 42 23.80 6.80 5.84
C PHE A 42 22.98 7.02 4.56
N ASP A 43 23.63 7.57 3.55
CA ASP A 43 23.05 7.78 2.23
C ASP A 43 24.13 7.69 1.15
N THR A 44 23.76 7.50 -0.12
CA THR A 44 24.70 7.44 -1.25
C THR A 44 24.22 8.21 -2.45
N GLU A 45 25.17 8.74 -3.22
CA GLU A 45 24.89 9.24 -4.56
C GLU A 45 25.56 8.37 -5.62
N THR A 46 24.81 8.09 -6.68
CA THR A 46 25.23 7.17 -7.71
C THR A 46 25.18 7.78 -9.10
N THR A 47 26.10 7.36 -9.97
CA THR A 47 26.08 7.63 -11.40
C THR A 47 25.64 6.39 -12.16
N SER A 48 24.82 6.58 -13.19
CA SER A 48 24.44 5.53 -14.14
C SER A 48 24.88 5.91 -15.54
N THR A 49 25.85 5.19 -16.09
CA THR A 49 26.52 5.52 -17.35
C THR A 49 26.94 4.27 -18.11
N TYR A 50 27.56 4.45 -19.27
CA TYR A 50 28.14 3.37 -20.06
C TYR A 50 29.65 3.31 -19.80
N LEU A 51 30.16 2.07 -19.68
CA LEU A 51 31.60 1.84 -19.62
C LEU A 51 32.24 2.10 -20.99
N ASP A 52 33.45 2.65 -20.95
CA ASP A 52 34.28 2.79 -22.15
C ASP A 52 35.21 1.56 -22.26
N ASN A 53 34.60 0.43 -22.66
CA ASN A 53 35.27 -0.88 -22.79
C ASN A 53 34.98 -1.59 -24.12
N GLY A 54 34.51 -0.85 -25.14
CA GLY A 54 34.12 -1.40 -26.45
C GLY A 54 32.77 -2.10 -26.48
N VAL A 55 32.19 -2.41 -25.31
CA VAL A 55 30.81 -2.94 -25.17
C VAL A 55 29.97 -1.84 -24.57
N ARG A 56 28.86 -1.49 -25.22
CA ARG A 56 27.97 -0.43 -24.74
C ARG A 56 27.06 -0.95 -23.62
N GLU A 57 27.68 -1.24 -22.50
CA GLU A 57 26.99 -1.77 -21.33
C GLU A 57 26.77 -0.66 -20.28
N LYS A 58 25.50 -0.49 -19.89
CA LYS A 58 25.12 0.47 -18.86
C LYS A 58 25.35 -0.14 -17.49
N PHE A 59 25.93 0.63 -16.56
CA PHE A 59 26.09 0.22 -15.20
C PHE A 59 25.91 1.41 -14.24
N ALA A 60 25.79 1.13 -12.94
CA ALA A 60 25.71 2.13 -11.92
C ALA A 60 26.90 2.03 -10.95
N TYR A 61 27.33 3.19 -10.48
CA TYR A 61 28.50 3.33 -9.61
C TYR A 61 28.23 4.36 -8.53
N MET A 62 28.54 4.02 -7.25
CA MET A 62 28.51 4.96 -6.14
C MET A 62 29.78 5.83 -6.19
N TYR A 63 29.60 7.15 -6.23
CA TYR A 63 30.71 8.10 -6.31
C TYR A 63 30.93 8.89 -5.01
N VAL A 64 29.94 8.90 -4.10
CA VAL A 64 30.02 9.49 -2.78
C VAL A 64 29.04 8.81 -1.83
N TRP A 65 29.44 8.62 -0.61
CA TRP A 65 28.57 8.28 0.51
C TRP A 65 28.61 9.35 1.58
N GLN A 66 27.50 9.50 2.30
CA GLN A 66 27.37 10.43 3.40
C GLN A 66 27.01 9.68 4.68
N PHE A 67 27.49 10.15 5.81
CA PHE A 67 27.23 9.58 7.13
C PHE A 67 26.94 10.67 8.15
N GLY A 68 25.94 10.45 9.00
CA GLY A 68 25.56 11.33 10.09
C GLY A 68 25.49 10.59 11.42
N ILE A 69 25.99 11.22 12.47
CA ILE A 69 25.94 10.72 13.84
C ILE A 69 25.70 11.89 14.79
N ASP A 70 24.50 12.01 15.34
CA ASP A 70 24.15 12.97 16.40
C ASP A 70 24.77 14.38 16.20
N GLY A 71 24.48 15.00 15.05
CA GLY A 71 24.94 16.35 14.71
C GLY A 71 26.37 16.47 14.15
N TYR A 72 27.10 15.38 14.02
CA TYR A 72 28.34 15.31 13.26
C TYR A 72 28.13 14.62 11.92
N TYR A 73 28.74 15.15 10.85
CA TYR A 73 28.48 14.67 9.49
C TYR A 73 29.79 14.58 8.70
N CYS A 74 29.96 13.50 7.95
CA CYS A 74 31.10 13.29 7.05
C CYS A 74 30.69 12.56 5.77
N TYR A 75 31.57 12.61 4.76
CA TYR A 75 31.41 11.92 3.50
C TYR A 75 32.73 11.30 3.03
N GLY A 76 32.60 10.26 2.22
CA GLY A 76 33.74 9.62 1.55
C GLY A 76 33.38 9.23 0.11
N ARG A 77 34.40 8.76 -0.60
CA ARG A 77 34.34 8.57 -2.06
C ARG A 77 34.43 7.10 -2.48
N THR A 78 34.76 6.19 -1.56
CA THR A 78 34.95 4.78 -1.84
C THR A 78 34.34 3.90 -0.76
N TRP A 79 34.02 2.64 -1.12
CA TRP A 79 33.49 1.67 -0.17
C TRP A 79 34.52 1.27 0.89
N GLU A 80 35.81 1.26 0.54
CA GLU A 80 36.90 0.98 1.49
C GLU A 80 36.93 1.99 2.63
N GLN A 81 36.68 3.27 2.32
CA GLN A 81 36.57 4.35 3.34
C GLN A 81 35.36 4.08 4.25
N PHE A 82 34.21 3.72 3.69
CA PHE A 82 33.02 3.39 4.48
C PHE A 82 33.21 2.16 5.36
N ILE A 83 33.82 1.11 4.84
CA ILE A 83 34.16 -0.08 5.61
C ILE A 83 35.12 0.26 6.75
N THR A 84 36.08 1.15 6.52
CA THR A 84 36.99 1.62 7.55
C THR A 84 36.25 2.35 8.67
N LEU A 85 35.29 3.22 8.34
CA LEU A 85 34.40 3.86 9.32
C LEU A 85 33.61 2.82 10.12
N CYS A 86 33.00 1.84 9.44
CA CYS A 86 32.24 0.76 10.10
C CYS A 86 33.10 -0.07 11.05
N LYS A 87 34.33 -0.42 10.65
CA LYS A 87 35.28 -1.15 11.49
C LYS A 87 35.77 -0.31 12.69
N HIS A 88 35.91 0.98 12.50
CA HIS A 88 36.25 1.90 13.61
C HIS A 88 35.12 1.90 14.65
N ILE A 89 33.86 2.07 14.24
CA ILE A 89 32.69 2.01 15.13
C ILE A 89 32.62 0.66 15.84
N GLN A 90 32.85 -0.43 15.11
CA GLN A 90 32.91 -1.77 15.70
C GLN A 90 33.95 -1.87 16.80
N LYS A 91 35.16 -1.39 16.54
CA LYS A 91 36.29 -1.45 17.48
C LYS A 91 36.04 -0.60 18.73
N VAL A 92 35.58 0.63 18.57
CA VAL A 92 35.30 1.57 19.69
C VAL A 92 34.25 1.01 20.63
N LEU A 93 33.21 0.40 20.08
CA LEU A 93 32.08 -0.12 20.84
C LEU A 93 32.20 -1.59 21.21
N ASP A 94 33.20 -2.30 20.72
CA ASP A 94 33.31 -3.76 20.84
C ASP A 94 32.01 -4.45 20.37
N LEU A 95 31.59 -4.16 19.13
CA LEU A 95 30.34 -4.68 18.57
C LEU A 95 30.45 -6.13 18.16
N GLY A 96 29.31 -6.82 18.16
CA GLY A 96 29.16 -8.20 17.70
C GLY A 96 27.69 -8.62 17.70
N TYR A 97 27.45 -9.91 17.61
CA TYR A 97 26.09 -10.45 17.48
C TYR A 97 25.11 -9.98 18.57
N ARG A 98 25.57 -9.78 19.80
CA ARG A 98 24.74 -9.36 20.95
C ARG A 98 24.83 -7.90 21.31
N LYS A 99 25.77 -7.17 20.74
CA LYS A 99 26.00 -5.74 20.99
C LYS A 99 26.06 -5.02 19.65
N ARG A 100 25.05 -4.22 19.35
CA ARG A 100 24.76 -3.74 18.02
C ARG A 100 24.59 -2.23 17.96
N VAL A 101 24.78 -1.69 16.76
CA VAL A 101 24.41 -0.31 16.41
C VAL A 101 23.49 -0.33 15.19
N ILE A 102 22.56 0.61 15.13
CA ILE A 102 21.64 0.75 13.97
C ILE A 102 22.09 1.96 13.15
N ILE A 103 22.24 1.75 11.85
CA ILE A 103 22.40 2.80 10.86
C ILE A 103 21.15 2.85 10.00
N PHE A 104 20.47 3.99 9.96
CA PHE A 104 19.28 4.17 9.15
C PHE A 104 19.63 4.66 7.74
N ILE A 105 18.94 4.10 6.76
CA ILE A 105 19.06 4.42 5.34
C ILE A 105 17.66 4.74 4.80
N HIS A 106 17.53 5.77 3.98
CA HIS A 106 16.27 6.11 3.37
C HIS A 106 16.14 5.43 2.01
N ASN A 107 15.45 4.28 1.96
CA ASN A 107 15.36 3.33 0.84
C ASN A 107 16.54 2.33 0.79
N LEU A 108 16.72 1.61 1.88
CA LEU A 108 17.74 0.55 2.00
C LEU A 108 17.73 -0.42 0.79
N SER A 109 16.58 -0.64 0.17
CA SER A 109 16.44 -1.50 -1.01
C SER A 109 17.32 -1.07 -2.19
N PHE A 110 17.59 0.23 -2.33
CA PHE A 110 18.45 0.77 -3.38
C PHE A 110 19.92 0.68 -2.98
N GLU A 111 20.30 1.22 -1.83
CA GLU A 111 21.69 1.26 -1.37
C GLU A 111 22.26 -0.15 -1.15
N PHE A 112 21.45 -1.07 -0.65
CA PHE A 112 21.85 -2.46 -0.41
C PHE A 112 22.44 -3.12 -1.66
N GLN A 113 21.91 -2.81 -2.86
CA GLN A 113 22.40 -3.38 -4.11
C GLN A 113 23.86 -3.02 -4.40
N PHE A 114 24.35 -1.89 -3.87
CA PHE A 114 25.71 -1.43 -4.08
C PHE A 114 26.71 -1.97 -3.05
N PHE A 115 26.27 -2.17 -1.79
CA PHE A 115 27.19 -2.58 -0.73
C PHE A 115 27.05 -4.00 -0.23
N ARG A 116 26.02 -4.75 -0.69
CA ARG A 116 25.73 -6.10 -0.18
C ARG A 116 26.91 -7.08 -0.28
N LYS A 117 27.76 -6.96 -1.27
CA LYS A 117 28.95 -7.82 -1.45
C LYS A 117 30.18 -7.38 -0.67
N TYR A 118 30.14 -6.23 -0.01
CA TYR A 118 31.24 -5.76 0.83
C TYR A 118 31.15 -6.21 2.29
N PHE A 119 29.99 -6.74 2.71
CA PHE A 119 29.76 -7.19 4.07
C PHE A 119 29.40 -8.68 4.14
N LYS A 120 29.75 -9.32 5.26
CA LYS A 120 29.22 -10.62 5.63
C LYS A 120 27.97 -10.43 6.46
N TRP A 121 26.89 -11.06 6.06
CA TRP A 121 25.57 -10.90 6.67
C TRP A 121 25.24 -12.04 7.62
N VAL A 122 24.68 -11.74 8.78
CA VAL A 122 24.08 -12.70 9.72
C VAL A 122 22.63 -12.94 9.36
N SER A 123 21.92 -11.89 8.99
CA SER A 123 20.53 -11.96 8.55
C SER A 123 20.20 -10.76 7.68
N VAL A 124 19.39 -10.99 6.66
CA VAL A 124 18.78 -9.96 5.84
C VAL A 124 17.29 -10.24 5.82
N PHE A 125 16.50 -9.33 6.37
CA PHE A 125 15.04 -9.43 6.40
C PHE A 125 14.46 -8.60 5.27
N ALA A 126 13.78 -9.25 4.34
CA ALA A 126 13.15 -8.64 3.18
C ALA A 126 11.69 -9.12 3.06
N THR A 127 10.83 -8.28 2.51
CA THR A 127 9.43 -8.64 2.20
C THR A 127 9.25 -9.12 0.76
N ARG A 128 10.23 -8.88 -0.07
CA ARG A 128 10.34 -9.32 -1.47
C ARG A 128 11.80 -9.43 -1.82
N SER A 129 12.13 -10.25 -2.80
CA SER A 129 13.48 -10.32 -3.35
C SER A 129 14.02 -8.92 -3.65
N ARG A 130 15.25 -8.66 -3.24
CA ARG A 130 15.98 -7.39 -3.42
C ARG A 130 15.43 -6.17 -2.66
N ASN A 131 14.45 -6.37 -1.77
CA ASN A 131 13.87 -5.28 -0.97
C ASN A 131 14.07 -5.51 0.55
N PRO A 132 15.31 -5.43 1.06
CA PRO A 132 15.57 -5.57 2.48
C PRO A 132 15.00 -4.39 3.27
N ILE A 133 14.42 -4.70 4.42
CA ILE A 133 13.96 -3.73 5.43
C ILE A 133 15.01 -3.59 6.53
N LYS A 134 15.72 -4.70 6.80
CA LYS A 134 16.74 -4.80 7.84
C LYS A 134 17.84 -5.77 7.39
N ALA A 135 19.10 -5.38 7.62
CA ALA A 135 20.25 -6.22 7.31
C ALA A 135 21.29 -6.13 8.42
N LEU A 136 21.67 -7.26 9.03
CA LEU A 136 22.62 -7.35 10.12
C LEU A 136 23.95 -7.94 9.64
N THR A 137 25.03 -7.20 9.81
CA THR A 137 26.39 -7.67 9.51
C THR A 137 26.92 -8.61 10.59
N SER A 138 27.94 -9.40 10.24
CA SER A 138 28.61 -10.34 11.16
C SER A 138 29.27 -9.66 12.36
N PHE A 139 29.58 -8.37 12.27
CA PHE A 139 30.25 -7.59 13.31
C PHE A 139 29.35 -6.59 14.06
N GLY A 140 28.02 -6.73 13.93
CA GLY A 140 27.08 -6.03 14.82
C GLY A 140 26.56 -4.68 14.34
N ILE A 141 26.78 -4.28 13.10
CA ILE A 141 26.10 -3.16 12.46
C ILE A 141 24.81 -3.67 11.82
N GLU A 142 23.68 -3.05 12.14
CA GLU A 142 22.37 -3.34 11.58
C GLU A 142 21.88 -2.14 10.76
N PHE A 143 21.68 -2.33 9.46
CA PHE A 143 21.06 -1.33 8.61
C PHE A 143 19.54 -1.46 8.63
N ARG A 144 18.81 -0.35 8.75
CA ARG A 144 17.34 -0.30 8.74
C ARG A 144 16.81 0.71 7.74
N ASP A 145 15.70 0.34 7.09
CA ASP A 145 15.00 1.22 6.14
C ASP A 145 14.12 2.25 6.84
N SER A 146 14.34 3.53 6.59
CA SER A 146 13.52 4.63 7.09
C SER A 146 12.40 5.05 6.14
N LEU A 147 12.46 4.68 4.85
CA LEU A 147 11.38 4.94 3.90
C LEU A 147 10.14 4.12 4.26
N ILE A 148 10.30 2.83 4.55
CA ILE A 148 9.22 1.95 4.99
C ILE A 148 8.71 2.32 6.39
N LEU A 149 9.58 2.83 7.24
CA LEU A 149 9.22 3.33 8.57
C LEU A 149 8.37 4.60 8.49
N SER A 150 8.76 5.56 7.66
CA SER A 150 8.04 6.84 7.51
C SER A 150 6.82 6.71 6.59
N GLY A 151 6.93 5.92 5.52
CA GLY A 151 5.96 5.84 4.43
C GLY A 151 6.03 7.05 3.47
N TYR A 152 7.05 7.90 3.57
CA TYR A 152 7.18 9.14 2.80
C TYR A 152 8.56 9.28 2.15
N LYS A 153 8.63 10.00 1.02
CA LYS A 153 9.89 10.47 0.45
C LYS A 153 10.60 11.40 1.45
N LEU A 154 11.92 11.46 1.41
CA LEU A 154 12.73 12.23 2.36
C LEU A 154 12.35 13.72 2.44
N GLU A 155 11.96 14.32 1.31
CA GLU A 155 11.43 15.69 1.25
C GLU A 155 10.19 15.87 2.15
N ASN A 156 9.28 14.91 2.13
CA ASN A 156 8.09 14.95 2.97
C ASN A 156 8.41 14.61 4.42
N VAL A 157 9.41 13.75 4.68
CA VAL A 157 9.93 13.53 6.04
C VAL A 157 10.44 14.85 6.61
N ALA A 158 11.22 15.62 5.85
CA ALA A 158 11.72 16.93 6.28
C ALA A 158 10.59 17.91 6.65
N LYS A 159 9.54 17.98 5.82
CA LYS A 159 8.34 18.82 6.08
C LYS A 159 7.58 18.38 7.32
N ASN A 160 7.73 17.13 7.72
CA ASN A 160 7.01 16.50 8.82
C ASN A 160 7.74 16.53 10.15
N LEU A 161 8.96 17.04 10.19
CA LEU A 161 9.71 17.23 11.42
C LEU A 161 9.04 18.32 12.29
N THR A 162 8.84 18.01 13.56
CA THR A 162 8.11 18.88 14.48
C THR A 162 8.99 19.54 15.53
N LYS A 163 10.06 18.85 15.97
CA LYS A 163 10.99 19.31 17.00
C LYS A 163 12.35 19.68 16.42
N HIS A 164 12.88 18.82 15.57
CA HIS A 164 14.20 18.97 14.94
C HIS A 164 14.05 19.47 13.50
N THR A 165 13.37 20.61 13.30
CA THR A 165 13.00 21.12 11.99
C THR A 165 14.20 21.41 11.09
N ILE A 166 14.23 20.77 9.94
CA ILE A 166 15.23 20.95 8.89
C ILE A 166 14.51 21.02 7.56
N SER A 167 14.73 22.09 6.80
CA SER A 167 14.21 22.19 5.43
C SER A 167 15.08 21.36 4.49
N LYS A 168 14.48 20.43 3.73
CA LYS A 168 15.20 19.74 2.67
C LYS A 168 15.44 20.68 1.50
N MET A 169 16.67 20.73 1.00
CA MET A 169 17.02 21.39 -0.26
C MET A 169 16.56 20.50 -1.42
N VAL A 170 15.85 21.07 -2.38
CA VAL A 170 15.30 20.35 -3.54
C VAL A 170 15.99 20.82 -4.82
N GLY A 171 16.37 19.86 -5.68
CA GLY A 171 16.78 20.14 -7.05
C GLY A 171 18.22 20.66 -7.24
N ASP A 172 19.09 20.45 -6.25
CA ASP A 172 20.45 21.00 -6.27
C ASP A 172 21.53 20.03 -6.79
N LEU A 173 21.14 18.78 -7.11
CA LEU A 173 22.02 17.80 -7.73
C LEU A 173 21.46 17.38 -9.10
N ASP A 174 22.22 17.70 -10.17
CA ASP A 174 21.85 17.28 -11.52
C ASP A 174 22.28 15.82 -11.75
N TYR A 175 21.32 14.90 -11.69
CA TYR A 175 21.53 13.46 -11.91
C TYR A 175 21.80 13.09 -13.38
N SER A 176 21.71 14.03 -14.32
CA SER A 176 22.09 13.78 -15.72
C SER A 176 23.61 13.83 -15.94
N LEU A 177 24.34 14.44 -15.01
CA LEU A 177 25.79 14.57 -15.09
C LEU A 177 26.49 13.31 -14.56
N THR A 178 27.39 12.77 -15.36
CA THR A 178 28.25 11.66 -14.93
C THR A 178 29.28 12.13 -13.91
N ARG A 179 29.29 11.53 -12.71
CA ARG A 179 30.24 11.81 -11.63
C ARG A 179 31.01 10.57 -11.23
N THR A 180 32.23 10.76 -10.76
CA THR A 180 33.11 9.71 -10.24
C THR A 180 33.68 10.13 -8.89
N LYS A 181 34.46 9.25 -8.24
CA LYS A 181 35.18 9.59 -7.01
C LYS A 181 36.12 10.75 -7.15
N ASP A 182 36.55 11.10 -8.36
CA ASP A 182 37.51 12.20 -8.66
C ASP A 182 36.80 13.51 -9.04
N THR A 183 35.48 13.51 -9.21
CA THR A 183 34.67 14.71 -9.49
C THR A 183 34.69 15.66 -8.29
N THR A 184 34.98 16.92 -8.53
CA THR A 184 34.95 17.99 -7.51
C THR A 184 33.50 18.46 -7.30
N PHE A 185 33.10 18.63 -6.04
CA PHE A 185 31.76 19.12 -5.69
C PHE A 185 31.75 20.63 -5.47
N THR A 186 30.65 21.25 -5.90
CA THR A 186 30.32 22.62 -5.52
C THR A 186 29.83 22.68 -4.07
N LYS A 187 29.86 23.87 -3.45
CA LYS A 187 29.32 24.09 -2.09
C LYS A 187 27.81 23.73 -2.03
N LYS A 188 27.11 23.96 -3.13
CA LYS A 188 25.66 23.67 -3.24
C LYS A 188 25.37 22.18 -3.24
N GLU A 189 26.12 21.39 -4.01
CA GLU A 189 26.04 19.93 -4.04
C GLU A 189 26.39 19.31 -2.68
N LEU A 190 27.46 19.79 -2.03
CA LEU A 190 27.83 19.39 -0.65
C LEU A 190 26.72 19.73 0.35
N GLY A 191 26.09 20.92 0.22
CA GLY A 191 24.95 21.31 1.03
C GLY A 191 23.73 20.39 0.85
N TYR A 192 23.45 19.96 -0.38
CA TYR A 192 22.39 19.01 -0.68
C TYR A 192 22.65 17.66 0.00
N MET A 193 23.82 17.06 -0.22
CA MET A 193 24.23 15.77 0.34
C MET A 193 24.24 15.78 1.88
N LEU A 194 24.79 16.83 2.49
CA LEU A 194 24.74 17.03 3.94
C LEU A 194 23.32 17.03 4.46
N ASN A 195 22.41 17.68 3.73
CA ASN A 195 21.04 17.86 4.19
C ASN A 195 20.26 16.55 4.22
N ASP A 196 20.54 15.59 3.33
CA ASP A 196 19.87 14.30 3.29
C ASP A 196 20.15 13.48 4.56
N VAL A 197 21.39 13.37 5.00
CA VAL A 197 21.73 12.68 6.25
C VAL A 197 21.30 13.45 7.49
N ARG A 198 21.26 14.81 7.46
CA ARG A 198 20.73 15.63 8.55
C ARG A 198 19.25 15.40 8.80
N VAL A 199 18.45 15.42 7.74
CA VAL A 199 17.00 15.17 7.82
C VAL A 199 16.75 13.78 8.42
N LEU A 200 17.54 12.80 8.01
CA LEU A 200 17.39 11.44 8.51
C LEU A 200 17.77 11.31 9.99
N VAL A 201 18.89 11.91 10.44
CA VAL A 201 19.24 11.96 11.87
C VAL A 201 18.14 12.62 12.68
N ALA A 202 17.68 13.81 12.26
CA ALA A 202 16.60 14.54 12.93
C ALA A 202 15.30 13.73 13.04
N TYR A 203 14.94 13.02 11.96
CA TYR A 203 13.77 12.14 11.96
C TYR A 203 13.91 11.00 12.98
N ILE A 204 15.06 10.35 13.02
CA ILE A 204 15.30 9.24 13.96
C ILE A 204 15.36 9.74 15.41
N ASP A 205 15.89 10.94 15.65
CA ASP A 205 15.86 11.57 16.99
C ASP A 205 14.42 11.79 17.47
N GLU A 206 13.52 12.31 16.62
CA GLU A 206 12.09 12.43 16.94
C GLU A 206 11.45 11.06 17.20
N GLN A 207 11.81 10.03 16.43
CA GLN A 207 11.30 8.68 16.67
C GLN A 207 11.83 8.09 17.99
N ARG A 208 13.11 8.30 18.31
CA ARG A 208 13.68 7.85 19.60
C ARG A 208 12.98 8.48 20.78
N GLU A 209 12.73 9.78 20.72
CA GLU A 209 11.96 10.48 21.75
C GLU A 209 10.53 9.96 21.86
N GLN A 210 9.84 9.79 20.74
CA GLN A 210 8.44 9.31 20.69
C GLN A 210 8.31 7.90 21.26
N TYR A 211 9.28 7.00 20.98
CA TYR A 211 9.24 5.59 21.37
C TYR A 211 10.11 5.28 22.60
N HIS A 212 10.67 6.30 23.24
CA HIS A 212 11.53 6.13 24.44
C HIS A 212 12.71 5.18 24.20
N GLY A 213 13.38 5.33 23.05
CA GLY A 213 14.61 4.63 22.71
C GLY A 213 14.57 3.88 21.38
N ILE A 214 15.74 3.66 20.80
CA ILE A 214 15.92 3.11 19.45
C ILE A 214 15.40 1.68 19.30
N THR A 215 15.39 0.89 20.38
CA THR A 215 14.92 -0.50 20.37
C THR A 215 13.42 -0.63 20.20
N ASN A 216 12.67 0.41 20.50
CA ASN A 216 11.21 0.44 20.43
C ASN A 216 10.68 1.03 19.12
N ILE A 217 11.56 1.61 18.29
CA ILE A 217 11.19 2.12 16.97
C ILE A 217 10.74 0.92 16.10
N PRO A 218 9.49 0.91 15.59
CA PRO A 218 9.02 -0.15 14.72
C PRO A 218 9.78 -0.16 13.38
N LEU A 219 9.86 -1.31 12.73
CA LEU A 219 10.54 -1.43 11.43
C LEU A 219 9.75 -0.79 10.27
N THR A 220 8.43 -0.70 10.41
CA THR A 220 7.54 -0.22 9.34
C THR A 220 6.44 0.67 9.90
N ASN A 221 5.88 1.54 9.05
CA ASN A 221 4.72 2.36 9.42
C ASN A 221 3.51 1.49 9.86
N THR A 222 3.24 0.40 9.14
CA THR A 222 2.18 -0.55 9.51
C THR A 222 2.47 -1.22 10.87
N GLY A 223 3.74 -1.50 11.17
CA GLY A 223 4.17 -2.03 12.48
C GLY A 223 3.85 -1.08 13.63
N ARG A 224 3.95 0.22 13.41
CA ARG A 224 3.56 1.28 14.37
C ARG A 224 2.07 1.18 14.75
N VAL A 225 1.20 1.13 13.74
CA VAL A 225 -0.25 1.01 13.94
C VAL A 225 -0.58 -0.31 14.63
N ARG A 226 0.07 -1.38 14.19
CA ARG A 226 -0.10 -2.72 14.76
C ARG A 226 0.24 -2.75 16.24
N SER A 227 1.35 -2.17 16.65
CA SER A 227 1.74 -2.11 18.08
C SER A 227 0.74 -1.33 18.90
N TRP A 228 0.34 -0.14 18.46
CA TRP A 228 -0.61 0.70 19.18
C TRP A 228 -1.97 0.02 19.38
N VAL A 229 -2.55 -0.54 18.32
CA VAL A 229 -3.86 -1.23 18.38
C VAL A 229 -3.76 -2.52 19.20
N ARG A 230 -2.68 -3.28 19.03
CA ARG A 230 -2.42 -4.51 19.78
C ARG A 230 -2.36 -4.27 21.29
N ASP A 231 -1.55 -3.30 21.69
CA ASP A 231 -1.32 -3.05 23.13
C ASP A 231 -2.62 -2.61 23.80
N LYS A 232 -3.41 -1.77 23.12
CA LYS A 232 -4.74 -1.39 23.58
C LYS A 232 -5.72 -2.58 23.60
N ALA A 233 -5.72 -3.43 22.59
CA ALA A 233 -6.61 -4.58 22.50
C ALA A 233 -6.27 -5.65 23.55
N LEU A 234 -4.99 -6.01 23.69
CA LEU A 234 -4.56 -7.06 24.60
C LEU A 234 -4.55 -6.64 26.08
N SER A 235 -4.66 -5.35 26.39
CA SER A 235 -4.90 -4.88 27.75
C SER A 235 -6.31 -5.25 28.27
N ASP A 236 -7.26 -5.49 27.35
CA ASP A 236 -8.59 -6.01 27.70
C ASP A 236 -8.52 -7.54 27.88
N LYS A 237 -8.69 -8.00 29.13
CA LYS A 237 -8.63 -9.43 29.48
C LYS A 237 -9.72 -10.26 28.80
N SER A 238 -10.93 -9.71 28.65
CA SER A 238 -12.05 -10.37 27.99
C SER A 238 -11.75 -10.60 26.52
N PHE A 239 -11.25 -9.57 25.84
CA PHE A 239 -10.80 -9.68 24.46
C PHE A 239 -9.65 -10.69 24.30
N SER A 240 -8.63 -10.62 25.19
CA SER A 240 -7.47 -11.53 25.17
C SER A 240 -7.87 -13.01 25.34
N ALA A 241 -8.91 -13.29 26.10
CA ALA A 241 -9.47 -14.64 26.20
C ALA A 241 -10.24 -15.03 24.95
N LYS A 242 -11.06 -14.13 24.41
CA LYS A 242 -11.90 -14.38 23.23
C LYS A 242 -11.09 -14.64 21.97
N ILE A 243 -10.06 -13.83 21.70
CA ILE A 243 -9.25 -13.97 20.47
C ILE A 243 -8.56 -15.35 20.38
N LYS A 244 -8.17 -15.94 21.53
CA LYS A 244 -7.56 -17.27 21.58
C LYS A 244 -8.48 -18.37 21.07
N THR A 245 -9.80 -18.20 21.16
CA THR A 245 -10.80 -19.16 20.65
C THR A 245 -11.05 -19.04 19.16
N MET A 246 -10.65 -17.95 18.52
CA MET A 246 -10.83 -17.68 17.10
C MET A 246 -9.62 -18.20 16.32
N THR A 247 -9.54 -19.48 16.09
CA THR A 247 -8.41 -20.14 15.42
C THR A 247 -8.75 -20.52 13.99
N ILE A 248 -7.74 -20.64 13.15
CA ILE A 248 -7.82 -21.27 11.83
C ILE A 248 -7.48 -22.75 12.01
N LYS A 249 -8.31 -23.63 11.48
CA LYS A 249 -8.19 -25.06 11.72
C LYS A 249 -6.91 -25.67 11.12
N ASP A 250 -6.69 -25.38 9.83
CA ASP A 250 -5.63 -25.97 9.00
C ASP A 250 -5.37 -25.12 7.75
N GLY A 251 -4.45 -25.58 6.89
CA GLY A 251 -4.09 -24.93 5.63
C GLY A 251 -5.27 -24.84 4.65
N ASP A 252 -6.14 -25.84 4.60
CA ASP A 252 -7.29 -25.85 3.71
C ASP A 252 -8.32 -24.78 4.09
N GLN A 253 -8.58 -24.61 5.38
CA GLN A 253 -9.44 -23.52 5.85
C GLN A 253 -8.82 -22.14 5.58
N TYR A 254 -7.52 -21.98 5.76
CA TYR A 254 -6.83 -20.74 5.42
C TYR A 254 -6.90 -20.45 3.93
N LYS A 255 -6.66 -21.45 3.08
CA LYS A 255 -6.80 -21.36 1.62
C LYS A 255 -8.22 -20.92 1.22
N LEU A 256 -9.23 -21.49 1.86
CA LEU A 256 -10.64 -21.12 1.64
C LEU A 256 -10.85 -19.62 1.94
N PHE A 257 -10.32 -19.10 3.06
CA PHE A 257 -10.43 -17.68 3.40
C PHE A 257 -9.68 -16.78 2.41
N LYS A 258 -8.48 -17.19 1.97
CA LYS A 258 -7.72 -16.46 0.93
C LYS A 258 -8.47 -16.42 -0.42
N GLN A 259 -9.12 -17.50 -0.79
CA GLN A 259 -9.95 -17.58 -2.01
C GLN A 259 -11.17 -16.64 -1.91
N ALA A 260 -11.83 -16.61 -0.75
CA ALA A 260 -12.99 -15.73 -0.51
C ALA A 260 -12.59 -14.24 -0.39
N PHE A 261 -11.34 -13.95 -0.03
CA PHE A 261 -10.87 -12.58 0.06
C PHE A 261 -10.81 -11.92 -1.32
N ALA A 262 -11.51 -10.81 -1.47
CA ALA A 262 -11.38 -9.91 -2.61
C ALA A 262 -11.25 -8.47 -2.10
N GLY A 263 -10.41 -7.66 -2.76
CA GLY A 263 -10.24 -6.25 -2.44
C GLY A 263 -11.44 -5.36 -2.76
N GLY A 264 -11.22 -4.07 -2.83
CA GLY A 264 -12.23 -3.10 -3.26
C GLY A 264 -12.63 -3.31 -4.72
N PHE A 265 -13.85 -2.91 -5.05
CA PHE A 265 -14.38 -2.98 -6.41
C PHE A 265 -14.01 -1.70 -7.17
N THR A 266 -13.40 -1.86 -8.34
CA THR A 266 -13.11 -0.75 -9.25
C THR A 266 -13.48 -1.17 -10.65
N HIS A 267 -14.40 -0.42 -11.30
CA HIS A 267 -14.84 -0.76 -12.64
C HIS A 267 -15.55 0.42 -13.32
N ALA A 268 -15.84 0.27 -14.62
CA ALA A 268 -16.59 1.23 -15.41
C ALA A 268 -17.81 0.56 -16.03
N ASN A 269 -18.91 1.29 -16.13
CA ASN A 269 -20.08 0.85 -16.90
C ASN A 269 -19.69 0.69 -18.39
N PRO A 270 -19.74 -0.53 -18.93
CA PRO A 270 -19.27 -0.79 -20.31
C PRO A 270 -20.08 -0.03 -21.37
N ASN A 271 -21.34 0.32 -21.09
CA ASN A 271 -22.17 1.11 -22.00
C ASN A 271 -21.66 2.52 -22.22
N HIS A 272 -20.80 3.02 -21.33
CA HIS A 272 -20.32 4.40 -21.29
C HIS A 272 -18.82 4.54 -21.55
N VAL A 273 -18.10 3.45 -21.71
CA VAL A 273 -16.65 3.46 -22.00
C VAL A 273 -16.36 4.16 -23.32
N GLY A 274 -15.34 5.01 -23.31
CA GLY A 274 -14.92 5.79 -24.48
C GLY A 274 -15.79 7.02 -24.79
N LYS A 275 -16.96 7.15 -24.19
CA LYS A 275 -17.87 8.28 -24.40
C LYS A 275 -17.48 9.47 -23.51
N LYS A 276 -17.74 10.67 -23.97
CA LYS A 276 -17.53 11.93 -23.23
C LYS A 276 -18.84 12.33 -22.56
N PHE A 277 -18.74 12.74 -21.31
CA PHE A 277 -19.87 13.22 -20.52
C PHE A 277 -19.57 14.61 -19.92
N ARG A 278 -20.62 15.35 -19.59
CA ARG A 278 -20.57 16.64 -18.89
C ARG A 278 -21.43 16.58 -17.63
N ASN A 279 -21.09 17.41 -16.64
CA ASN A 279 -21.86 17.57 -15.40
C ASN A 279 -22.02 16.24 -14.64
N ILE A 280 -20.91 15.53 -14.41
CA ILE A 280 -20.90 14.24 -13.72
C ILE A 280 -20.63 14.44 -12.24
N ALA A 281 -21.58 14.00 -11.40
CA ALA A 281 -21.42 14.03 -9.95
C ALA A 281 -20.43 12.98 -9.47
N SER A 282 -19.66 13.34 -8.45
CA SER A 282 -18.79 12.47 -7.68
C SER A 282 -19.33 12.33 -6.27
N PHE A 283 -19.56 11.09 -5.84
CA PHE A 283 -19.86 10.73 -4.46
C PHE A 283 -18.78 9.80 -3.93
N ASP A 284 -18.41 9.97 -2.67
CA ASP A 284 -17.41 9.15 -1.98
C ASP A 284 -17.90 8.77 -0.58
N PHE A 285 -17.56 7.56 -0.12
CA PHE A 285 -17.86 7.19 1.26
C PHE A 285 -16.86 7.83 2.23
N THR A 286 -17.34 8.48 3.25
CA THR A 286 -16.50 9.01 4.33
C THR A 286 -15.87 7.85 5.12
N SER A 287 -14.66 7.41 4.72
CA SER A 287 -13.89 6.33 5.35
C SER A 287 -14.61 4.96 5.32
N SER A 288 -14.78 4.39 4.14
CA SER A 288 -15.55 3.15 3.87
C SER A 288 -15.17 1.97 4.78
N TYR A 289 -13.92 1.50 4.76
CA TYR A 289 -13.50 0.33 5.57
C TYR A 289 -13.65 0.56 7.09
N PRO A 290 -13.19 1.67 7.66
CA PRO A 290 -13.44 1.97 9.07
C PRO A 290 -14.91 1.96 9.45
N THR A 291 -15.77 2.48 8.57
CA THR A 291 -17.22 2.51 8.79
C THR A 291 -17.82 1.11 8.91
N VAL A 292 -17.54 0.22 7.95
CA VAL A 292 -18.08 -1.14 8.00
C VAL A 292 -17.51 -1.93 9.18
N MET A 293 -16.28 -1.66 9.59
CA MET A 293 -15.70 -2.28 10.80
C MET A 293 -16.47 -1.95 12.07
N ILE A 294 -17.13 -0.80 12.14
CA ILE A 294 -17.97 -0.41 13.27
C ILE A 294 -19.43 -0.85 13.06
N ALA A 295 -19.97 -0.60 11.86
CA ALA A 295 -21.39 -0.75 11.58
C ALA A 295 -21.87 -2.21 11.48
N GLU A 296 -20.99 -3.14 11.10
CA GLU A 296 -21.36 -4.50 10.73
C GLU A 296 -20.92 -5.54 11.75
N LYS A 297 -21.45 -6.75 11.64
CA LYS A 297 -21.08 -7.88 12.48
C LYS A 297 -20.07 -8.79 11.76
N TYR A 298 -19.16 -9.37 12.52
CA TYR A 298 -18.00 -10.12 12.05
C TYR A 298 -17.95 -11.53 12.60
N PRO A 299 -17.13 -12.45 12.02
CA PRO A 299 -16.84 -13.75 12.61
C PRO A 299 -16.31 -13.64 14.04
N MET A 300 -17.05 -14.18 15.01
CA MET A 300 -16.70 -14.13 16.43
C MET A 300 -16.52 -15.53 17.02
N SER A 301 -16.21 -16.49 16.17
CA SER A 301 -15.85 -17.87 16.52
C SER A 301 -14.81 -18.41 15.54
N ARG A 302 -14.18 -19.54 15.86
CA ARG A 302 -13.50 -20.35 14.84
C ARG A 302 -14.47 -20.72 13.73
N GLY A 303 -13.95 -20.95 12.51
CA GLY A 303 -14.73 -21.45 11.40
C GLY A 303 -15.26 -22.87 11.68
N LEU A 304 -16.57 -23.06 11.57
CA LEU A 304 -17.25 -24.31 11.82
C LEU A 304 -17.68 -24.95 10.48
N PRO A 305 -16.95 -25.97 9.98
CA PRO A 305 -17.37 -26.71 8.77
C PRO A 305 -18.75 -27.29 8.96
N GLN A 306 -19.59 -27.20 7.94
CA GLN A 306 -20.93 -27.77 7.98
C GLN A 306 -20.90 -29.24 7.52
N LYS A 307 -21.61 -30.11 8.23
CA LYS A 307 -21.70 -31.56 7.89
C LYS A 307 -22.52 -31.81 6.64
N TRP A 308 -23.57 -31.00 6.45
CA TRP A 308 -24.51 -31.10 5.34
C TRP A 308 -24.43 -29.81 4.55
N GLU A 309 -23.69 -29.84 3.45
CA GLU A 309 -23.45 -28.71 2.58
C GLU A 309 -24.57 -28.59 1.56
N SER A 310 -25.54 -27.73 1.83
CA SER A 310 -26.70 -27.52 0.96
C SER A 310 -27.22 -26.09 1.07
N TRP A 311 -28.04 -25.70 0.10
CA TRP A 311 -28.72 -24.39 0.12
C TRP A 311 -29.76 -24.30 1.24
N GLU A 312 -30.41 -25.41 1.62
CA GLU A 312 -31.30 -25.45 2.76
C GLU A 312 -30.54 -25.12 4.05
N ARG A 313 -29.42 -25.77 4.25
CA ARG A 313 -28.55 -25.48 5.43
C ARG A 313 -28.00 -24.05 5.41
N PHE A 314 -27.59 -23.54 4.24
CA PHE A 314 -27.18 -22.14 4.09
C PHE A 314 -28.29 -21.19 4.55
N ASN A 315 -29.52 -21.38 4.05
CA ASN A 315 -30.68 -20.53 4.37
C ASN A 315 -31.06 -20.61 5.85
N GLU A 316 -31.08 -21.83 6.43
CA GLU A 316 -31.41 -22.05 7.83
C GLU A 316 -30.56 -21.22 8.81
N ILE A 317 -29.28 -21.09 8.53
CA ILE A 317 -28.34 -20.43 9.43
C ILE A 317 -27.96 -19.00 9.02
N ASN A 318 -28.32 -18.54 7.82
CA ASN A 318 -27.83 -17.28 7.26
C ASN A 318 -28.18 -16.05 8.10
N ASP A 319 -29.32 -16.03 8.77
CA ASP A 319 -29.70 -14.92 9.66
C ASP A 319 -28.87 -14.88 10.96
N LYS A 320 -28.34 -16.02 11.40
CA LYS A 320 -27.64 -16.18 12.68
C LYS A 320 -26.12 -16.25 12.52
N ALA A 321 -25.64 -16.64 11.34
CA ALA A 321 -24.23 -16.89 11.06
C ALA A 321 -23.73 -16.13 9.83
N LEU A 322 -22.43 -15.83 9.82
CA LEU A 322 -21.70 -15.46 8.62
C LEU A 322 -21.12 -16.72 8.00
N GLN A 323 -21.05 -16.77 6.67
CA GLN A 323 -20.63 -17.97 5.98
C GLN A 323 -19.60 -17.66 4.89
N VAL A 324 -18.63 -18.58 4.73
CA VAL A 324 -17.71 -18.67 3.61
C VAL A 324 -17.92 -20.02 2.95
N PHE A 325 -18.05 -20.05 1.64
CA PHE A 325 -18.33 -21.27 0.90
C PHE A 325 -17.89 -21.18 -0.55
N THR A 326 -17.74 -22.33 -1.18
CA THR A 326 -17.50 -22.44 -2.63
C THR A 326 -18.84 -22.67 -3.32
N VAL A 327 -19.06 -21.97 -4.42
CA VAL A 327 -20.23 -22.16 -5.28
C VAL A 327 -19.80 -22.48 -6.71
N GLU A 328 -20.50 -23.43 -7.32
CA GLU A 328 -20.37 -23.80 -8.73
C GLU A 328 -21.65 -23.37 -9.46
N PHE A 329 -21.49 -22.69 -10.58
CA PHE A 329 -22.59 -22.24 -11.44
C PHE A 329 -22.49 -22.91 -12.79
N TRP A 330 -23.65 -23.25 -13.38
CA TRP A 330 -23.82 -23.64 -14.76
C TRP A 330 -24.77 -22.65 -15.43
N GLY A 331 -24.44 -22.23 -16.64
CA GLY A 331 -25.22 -21.27 -17.40
C GLY A 331 -25.32 -19.89 -16.74
N LEU A 332 -24.24 -19.42 -16.08
CA LEU A 332 -24.23 -18.11 -15.41
C LEU A 332 -24.36 -16.98 -16.43
N ASN A 333 -25.29 -16.05 -16.22
CA ASN A 333 -25.46 -14.87 -17.05
C ASN A 333 -25.83 -13.64 -16.22
N THR A 334 -25.38 -12.45 -16.64
CA THR A 334 -25.78 -11.22 -15.97
C THR A 334 -27.26 -10.90 -16.16
N LYS A 335 -27.91 -10.36 -15.11
CA LYS A 335 -29.26 -9.77 -15.16
C LYS A 335 -29.23 -8.25 -15.39
N VAL A 336 -28.09 -7.64 -15.24
CA VAL A 336 -27.91 -6.18 -15.32
C VAL A 336 -26.91 -5.83 -16.43
N GLN A 337 -27.15 -4.73 -17.16
CA GLN A 337 -26.31 -4.35 -18.28
C GLN A 337 -25.21 -3.35 -17.93
N PHE A 338 -25.29 -2.73 -16.75
CA PHE A 338 -24.45 -1.59 -16.40
C PHE A 338 -23.15 -1.96 -15.69
N ASP A 339 -23.03 -3.17 -15.11
CA ASP A 339 -21.75 -3.68 -14.57
C ASP A 339 -21.83 -5.17 -14.18
N ASN A 340 -20.65 -5.76 -13.83
CA ASN A 340 -20.52 -7.17 -13.45
C ASN A 340 -19.70 -7.29 -12.16
N TYR A 341 -20.15 -8.14 -11.23
CA TYR A 341 -19.55 -8.25 -9.89
C TYR A 341 -18.37 -9.22 -9.83
N ILE A 342 -18.52 -10.44 -10.37
CA ILE A 342 -17.55 -11.52 -10.21
C ILE A 342 -16.26 -11.19 -10.95
N SER A 343 -15.14 -11.24 -10.24
CA SER A 343 -13.81 -11.04 -10.83
C SER A 343 -13.25 -12.35 -11.35
N LYS A 344 -12.76 -12.35 -12.60
CA LYS A 344 -12.18 -13.54 -13.25
C LYS A 344 -11.00 -14.12 -12.46
N ASN A 345 -10.14 -13.27 -11.93
CA ASN A 345 -8.96 -13.71 -11.18
C ASN A 345 -9.28 -14.35 -9.81
N LYS A 346 -10.56 -14.34 -9.40
CA LYS A 346 -11.07 -15.02 -8.20
C LYS A 346 -11.76 -16.33 -8.50
N CYS A 347 -12.03 -16.62 -9.76
CA CYS A 347 -12.59 -17.91 -10.16
C CYS A 347 -11.54 -19.01 -9.98
N LEU A 348 -11.96 -20.11 -9.36
CA LEU A 348 -11.12 -21.31 -9.18
C LEU A 348 -11.08 -22.16 -10.45
N ASP A 349 -12.20 -22.14 -11.20
CA ASP A 349 -12.34 -22.77 -12.51
C ASP A 349 -13.39 -22.00 -13.30
N ILE A 350 -13.23 -21.89 -14.63
CA ILE A 350 -14.16 -21.19 -15.50
C ILE A 350 -14.08 -21.70 -16.93
N LYS A 351 -15.23 -21.82 -17.59
CA LYS A 351 -15.34 -22.25 -18.99
C LYS A 351 -16.39 -21.40 -19.73
N GLY A 352 -16.13 -21.12 -21.00
CA GLY A 352 -17.07 -20.41 -21.88
C GLY A 352 -17.36 -18.97 -21.43
N GLU A 353 -16.38 -18.30 -20.79
CA GLU A 353 -16.59 -16.97 -20.22
C GLU A 353 -16.64 -15.86 -21.29
N LEU A 354 -17.56 -14.91 -21.11
CA LEU A 354 -17.53 -13.60 -21.68
C LEU A 354 -17.06 -12.58 -20.62
N GLU A 355 -16.02 -11.82 -20.93
CA GLU A 355 -15.31 -11.01 -19.96
C GLU A 355 -15.48 -9.51 -20.22
N ASN A 356 -15.90 -8.77 -19.18
CA ASN A 356 -16.00 -7.33 -19.13
C ASN A 356 -14.83 -6.75 -18.29
N ASN A 357 -13.71 -6.42 -18.93
CA ASN A 357 -12.53 -5.81 -18.28
C ASN A 357 -12.11 -6.51 -16.97
N GLY A 358 -11.98 -7.86 -17.02
CA GLY A 358 -11.61 -8.65 -15.86
C GLY A 358 -12.79 -9.08 -14.97
N ARG A 359 -14.02 -8.71 -15.33
CA ARG A 359 -15.26 -9.15 -14.68
C ARG A 359 -16.03 -10.11 -15.58
N ILE A 360 -16.74 -11.05 -14.98
CA ILE A 360 -17.49 -12.06 -15.72
C ILE A 360 -18.87 -11.50 -16.08
N TYR A 361 -19.15 -11.41 -17.37
CA TYR A 361 -20.46 -11.11 -17.93
C TYR A 361 -21.34 -12.37 -17.94
N SER A 362 -20.83 -13.47 -18.50
CA SER A 362 -21.45 -14.79 -18.53
C SER A 362 -20.41 -15.91 -18.56
N ALA A 363 -20.79 -17.11 -18.19
CA ALA A 363 -19.97 -18.32 -18.29
C ALA A 363 -20.83 -19.57 -18.39
N ASP A 364 -20.39 -20.57 -19.19
CA ASP A 364 -21.02 -21.87 -19.24
C ASP A 364 -20.88 -22.63 -17.92
N TYR A 365 -19.69 -22.50 -17.31
CA TYR A 365 -19.37 -23.03 -15.98
C TYR A 365 -18.44 -22.08 -15.23
N LEU A 366 -18.69 -21.91 -13.94
CA LEU A 366 -17.85 -21.09 -13.06
C LEU A 366 -17.83 -21.64 -11.64
N LYS A 367 -16.64 -21.74 -11.04
CA LYS A 367 -16.42 -22.10 -9.64
C LYS A 367 -15.71 -20.99 -8.89
N ILE A 368 -16.24 -20.57 -7.74
CA ILE A 368 -15.69 -19.47 -6.94
C ILE A 368 -15.95 -19.68 -5.45
N THR A 369 -15.04 -19.21 -4.59
CA THR A 369 -15.25 -19.14 -3.14
C THR A 369 -15.62 -17.71 -2.75
N ILE A 370 -16.69 -17.55 -1.99
CA ILE A 370 -17.32 -16.27 -1.64
C ILE A 370 -17.78 -16.24 -0.17
N THR A 371 -18.11 -15.04 0.30
CA THR A 371 -18.83 -14.85 1.57
C THR A 371 -20.34 -14.80 1.36
N SER A 372 -21.12 -15.02 2.43
CA SER A 372 -22.58 -14.79 2.41
C SER A 372 -22.96 -13.35 2.03
N VAL A 373 -22.09 -12.38 2.29
CA VAL A 373 -22.29 -10.97 1.89
C VAL A 373 -22.12 -10.79 0.38
N ASP A 374 -21.11 -11.43 -0.22
CA ASP A 374 -20.93 -11.43 -1.70
C ASP A 374 -22.10 -12.12 -2.41
N TRP A 375 -22.63 -13.19 -1.80
CA TRP A 375 -23.78 -13.90 -2.33
C TRP A 375 -25.00 -13.01 -2.49
N ASP A 376 -25.23 -12.08 -1.55
CA ASP A 376 -26.35 -11.14 -1.63
C ASP A 376 -26.23 -10.19 -2.84
N ILE A 377 -25.03 -9.84 -3.27
CA ILE A 377 -24.81 -9.09 -4.50
C ILE A 377 -25.02 -9.99 -5.73
N ILE A 378 -24.41 -11.17 -5.72
CA ILE A 378 -24.44 -12.11 -6.86
C ILE A 378 -25.87 -12.46 -7.23
N LYS A 379 -26.74 -12.72 -6.27
CA LYS A 379 -28.17 -12.98 -6.51
C LYS A 379 -28.91 -11.84 -7.22
N GLN A 380 -28.46 -10.60 -7.04
CA GLN A 380 -29.07 -9.43 -7.67
C GLN A 380 -28.51 -9.16 -9.07
N VAL A 381 -27.26 -9.55 -9.33
CA VAL A 381 -26.52 -9.24 -10.56
C VAL A 381 -26.61 -10.36 -11.58
N TYR A 382 -26.72 -11.62 -11.15
CA TYR A 382 -26.67 -12.78 -12.02
C TYR A 382 -27.88 -13.69 -11.90
N SER A 383 -28.14 -14.43 -12.98
CA SER A 383 -28.98 -15.62 -13.05
C SER A 383 -28.14 -16.82 -13.52
N TRP A 384 -28.64 -18.03 -13.27
CA TRP A 384 -27.96 -19.28 -13.61
C TRP A 384 -28.98 -20.40 -13.81
N GLU A 385 -28.60 -21.43 -14.56
CA GLU A 385 -29.44 -22.63 -14.77
C GLU A 385 -29.39 -23.55 -13.55
N LYS A 386 -28.20 -23.72 -12.98
CA LYS A 386 -27.96 -24.57 -11.80
C LYS A 386 -26.82 -23.97 -10.95
N CYS A 387 -26.92 -24.10 -9.63
CA CYS A 387 -25.80 -23.82 -8.74
C CYS A 387 -25.71 -24.87 -7.62
N LYS A 388 -24.48 -25.15 -7.20
CA LYS A 388 -24.14 -26.08 -6.12
C LYS A 388 -23.21 -25.43 -5.11
N ILE A 389 -23.48 -25.64 -3.82
CA ILE A 389 -22.62 -25.17 -2.71
C ILE A 389 -21.72 -26.30 -2.22
N SER A 390 -20.50 -25.94 -1.78
CA SER A 390 -19.53 -26.85 -1.16
C SER A 390 -18.56 -26.08 -0.25
N ASN A 391 -17.75 -26.79 0.52
CA ASN A 391 -16.74 -26.22 1.46
C ASN A 391 -17.34 -25.14 2.40
N GLN A 392 -18.54 -25.40 2.91
CA GLN A 392 -19.29 -24.45 3.71
C GLN A 392 -18.76 -24.35 5.14
N VAL A 393 -18.35 -23.15 5.53
CA VAL A 393 -17.86 -22.81 6.87
C VAL A 393 -18.68 -21.66 7.45
N ALA A 394 -19.24 -21.86 8.65
CA ALA A 394 -20.07 -20.87 9.34
C ALA A 394 -19.38 -20.30 10.58
N PHE A 395 -19.74 -19.06 10.94
CA PHE A 395 -19.24 -18.36 12.10
C PHE A 395 -20.38 -17.72 12.88
N TYR A 396 -20.34 -17.78 14.20
CA TYR A 396 -21.16 -16.87 15.02
C TYR A 396 -20.79 -15.43 14.70
N LYS A 397 -21.78 -14.54 14.59
CA LYS A 397 -21.56 -13.14 14.25
C LYS A 397 -21.73 -12.22 15.45
N GLY A 398 -20.89 -11.20 15.54
CA GLY A 398 -20.91 -10.15 16.56
C GLY A 398 -20.11 -8.93 16.13
N TYR A 399 -20.23 -7.83 16.87
CA TYR A 399 -19.40 -6.66 16.60
C TYR A 399 -17.93 -6.94 16.87
N LEU A 400 -17.04 -6.26 16.14
CA LEU A 400 -15.61 -6.27 16.47
C LEU A 400 -15.40 -5.80 17.91
N PRO A 401 -14.38 -6.31 18.62
CA PRO A 401 -14.14 -5.97 20.00
C PRO A 401 -14.02 -4.47 20.27
N LYS A 402 -14.54 -4.03 21.42
CA LYS A 402 -14.56 -2.61 21.84
C LYS A 402 -13.21 -1.89 21.64
N PRO A 403 -12.04 -2.46 22.02
CA PRO A 403 -10.76 -1.78 21.82
C PRO A 403 -10.43 -1.50 20.35
N ILE A 404 -10.85 -2.35 19.41
CA ILE A 404 -10.69 -2.14 17.97
C ILE A 404 -11.57 -0.98 17.52
N ILE A 405 -12.85 -0.97 17.92
CA ILE A 405 -13.80 0.12 17.63
C ILE A 405 -13.25 1.46 18.13
N GLN A 406 -12.80 1.51 19.39
CA GLN A 406 -12.22 2.71 19.98
C GLN A 406 -10.96 3.19 19.28
N SER A 407 -10.14 2.28 18.75
CA SER A 407 -8.95 2.63 17.99
C SER A 407 -9.33 3.31 16.66
N ILE A 408 -10.33 2.77 15.97
CA ILE A 408 -10.84 3.36 14.72
C ILE A 408 -11.40 4.77 14.98
N LEU A 409 -12.23 4.93 16.00
CA LEU A 409 -12.82 6.23 16.37
C LEU A 409 -11.74 7.25 16.75
N HIS A 410 -10.71 6.82 17.51
CA HIS A 410 -9.58 7.68 17.86
C HIS A 410 -8.85 8.18 16.62
N PHE A 411 -8.44 7.29 15.70
CA PHE A 411 -7.73 7.70 14.49
C PHE A 411 -8.60 8.55 13.57
N TYR A 412 -9.89 8.25 13.49
CA TYR A 412 -10.83 9.06 12.71
C TYR A 412 -10.98 10.48 13.27
N LYS A 413 -11.12 10.61 14.58
CA LYS A 413 -11.18 11.91 15.27
C LYS A 413 -9.91 12.71 15.01
N GLN A 414 -8.72 12.13 15.24
CA GLN A 414 -7.44 12.81 15.01
C GLN A 414 -7.29 13.27 13.55
N LYS A 415 -7.57 12.38 12.59
CA LYS A 415 -7.57 12.73 11.16
C LYS A 415 -8.48 13.92 10.88
N THR A 416 -9.70 13.95 11.44
CA THR A 416 -10.71 14.98 11.15
C THR A 416 -10.33 16.32 11.74
N THR A 417 -9.90 16.34 13.00
CA THR A 417 -9.52 17.57 13.69
C THR A 417 -8.26 18.24 13.14
N LEU A 418 -7.38 17.47 12.47
CA LEU A 418 -6.15 17.98 11.89
C LEU A 418 -6.29 18.41 10.42
N LYS A 419 -7.42 18.08 9.77
CA LYS A 419 -7.64 18.39 8.36
C LYS A 419 -7.75 19.90 8.13
N GLY A 420 -6.86 20.45 7.30
CA GLY A 420 -6.86 21.88 6.95
C GLY A 420 -6.23 22.80 8.01
N VAL A 421 -5.61 22.25 9.06
CA VAL A 421 -4.87 23.02 10.05
C VAL A 421 -3.47 23.32 9.52
N ASP A 422 -3.13 24.61 9.43
CA ASP A 422 -1.81 25.04 8.94
C ASP A 422 -0.66 24.43 9.76
N GLY A 423 0.34 23.89 9.06
CA GLY A 423 1.51 23.22 9.67
C GLY A 423 1.20 21.85 10.29
N LYS A 424 0.00 21.29 10.09
CA LYS A 424 -0.41 19.97 10.59
C LYS A 424 -0.69 18.94 9.48
N GLU A 425 -0.34 19.25 8.23
CA GLU A 425 -0.57 18.35 7.09
C GLU A 425 0.06 16.97 7.31
N ALA A 426 1.21 16.95 7.92
CA ALA A 426 1.96 15.74 8.25
C ALA A 426 1.25 14.85 9.26
N GLU A 427 0.80 15.43 10.37
CA GLU A 427 0.05 14.72 11.39
C GLU A 427 -1.29 14.21 10.82
N TYR A 428 -1.96 15.03 10.00
CA TYR A 428 -3.17 14.63 9.28
C TYR A 428 -2.93 13.39 8.41
N LEU A 429 -1.89 13.41 7.57
CA LEU A 429 -1.52 12.30 6.69
C LEU A 429 -1.13 11.06 7.51
N HIS A 430 -0.44 11.26 8.62
CA HIS A 430 -0.10 10.19 9.54
C HIS A 430 -1.36 9.48 10.08
N TYR A 431 -2.31 10.21 10.66
CA TYR A 431 -3.53 9.60 11.19
C TYR A 431 -4.44 9.04 10.10
N LYS A 432 -4.45 9.64 8.91
CA LYS A 432 -5.12 9.06 7.72
C LYS A 432 -4.51 7.72 7.34
N GLY A 433 -3.18 7.61 7.35
CA GLY A 433 -2.45 6.37 7.12
C GLY A 433 -2.74 5.32 8.20
N MET A 434 -2.73 5.72 9.49
CA MET A 434 -3.07 4.83 10.61
C MET A 434 -4.49 4.26 10.48
N LEU A 435 -5.49 5.12 10.19
CA LEU A 435 -6.87 4.70 10.02
C LEU A 435 -7.04 3.67 8.89
N ASN A 436 -6.40 3.91 7.75
CA ASN A 436 -6.44 2.99 6.62
C ASN A 436 -5.70 1.68 6.90
N SER A 437 -4.65 1.72 7.71
CA SER A 437 -3.85 0.53 8.06
C SER A 437 -4.57 -0.42 9.01
N VAL A 438 -5.54 0.05 9.81
CA VAL A 438 -6.28 -0.82 10.74
C VAL A 438 -6.97 -1.97 10.01
N TYR A 439 -7.59 -1.68 8.87
CA TYR A 439 -8.16 -2.72 8.02
C TYR A 439 -7.06 -3.63 7.42
N GLY A 440 -6.05 -3.03 6.77
CA GLY A 440 -5.00 -3.78 6.07
C GLY A 440 -4.28 -4.79 6.96
N MET A 441 -4.13 -4.50 8.26
CA MET A 441 -3.54 -5.43 9.21
C MET A 441 -4.33 -6.74 9.38
N SER A 442 -5.66 -6.71 9.21
CA SER A 442 -6.52 -7.88 9.39
C SER A 442 -6.36 -8.92 8.27
N VAL A 443 -5.91 -8.50 7.08
CA VAL A 443 -5.67 -9.35 5.90
C VAL A 443 -4.18 -9.53 5.58
N THR A 444 -3.30 -9.26 6.54
CA THR A 444 -1.88 -9.61 6.39
C THR A 444 -1.77 -11.12 6.22
N ASP A 445 -1.04 -11.56 5.20
CA ASP A 445 -0.81 -12.98 4.98
C ASP A 445 -0.22 -13.65 6.22
N ILE A 446 -0.79 -14.78 6.60
CA ILE A 446 -0.33 -15.59 7.73
C ILE A 446 0.79 -16.51 7.27
N VAL A 447 0.64 -17.03 6.06
CA VAL A 447 1.61 -17.90 5.39
C VAL A 447 2.29 -17.11 4.29
N HIS A 448 3.58 -16.90 4.43
CA HIS A 448 4.41 -16.21 3.44
C HIS A 448 5.77 -16.86 3.39
N ASP A 449 6.27 -16.99 2.19
CA ASP A 449 7.59 -17.50 1.93
C ASP A 449 8.64 -16.52 2.49
N GLU A 450 9.77 -17.05 2.94
CA GLU A 450 10.84 -16.25 3.50
C GLU A 450 11.86 -15.92 2.41
N GLU A 451 12.10 -14.63 2.20
CA GLU A 451 13.17 -14.16 1.32
C GLU A 451 14.49 -14.20 2.08
N ILE A 452 15.38 -15.06 1.65
CA ILE A 452 16.70 -15.26 2.25
C ILE A 452 17.76 -14.71 1.31
N TYR A 453 18.67 -13.89 1.87
CA TYR A 453 19.89 -13.48 1.20
C TYR A 453 21.07 -14.18 1.86
N GLN A 454 21.67 -15.10 1.15
CA GLN A 454 22.81 -15.87 1.64
C GLN A 454 23.80 -16.17 0.49
N ASN A 455 25.10 -16.12 0.77
CA ASN A 455 26.16 -16.35 -0.22
C ASN A 455 25.99 -15.49 -1.49
N ASP A 456 25.61 -14.22 -1.30
CA ASP A 456 25.38 -13.23 -2.36
C ASP A 456 24.21 -13.53 -3.31
N ILE A 457 23.35 -14.50 -2.97
CA ILE A 457 22.21 -14.93 -3.75
C ILE A 457 20.92 -14.69 -2.95
N TRP A 458 19.89 -14.22 -3.65
CA TRP A 458 18.52 -14.19 -3.14
C TRP A 458 17.85 -15.54 -3.42
N MET A 459 17.25 -16.10 -2.40
CA MET A 459 16.52 -17.37 -2.47
C MET A 459 15.18 -17.20 -1.77
N GLU A 460 14.16 -17.89 -2.26
CA GLU A 460 12.85 -17.99 -1.65
C GLU A 460 12.74 -19.36 -0.99
N GLU A 461 12.44 -19.38 0.31
CA GLU A 461 12.16 -20.61 1.05
C GLU A 461 10.67 -20.74 1.26
N GLU A 462 10.06 -21.78 0.70
CA GLU A 462 8.64 -22.05 0.81
C GLU A 462 8.24 -22.28 2.29
N ALA A 463 7.22 -21.56 2.71
CA ALA A 463 6.69 -21.69 4.06
C ALA A 463 5.89 -22.98 4.24
N ASN A 464 6.15 -23.70 5.32
CA ASN A 464 5.26 -24.78 5.75
C ASN A 464 3.95 -24.15 6.27
N THR A 465 2.87 -24.31 5.52
CA THR A 465 1.57 -23.70 5.79
C THR A 465 1.03 -24.06 7.18
N ASP A 466 1.06 -25.34 7.56
CA ASP A 466 0.50 -25.79 8.84
C ASP A 466 1.29 -25.29 10.04
N ASP A 467 2.62 -25.22 9.92
CA ASP A 467 3.48 -24.67 10.98
C ASP A 467 3.28 -23.16 11.16
N GLN A 468 3.12 -22.42 10.06
CA GLN A 468 2.81 -20.98 10.12
C GLN A 468 1.42 -20.74 10.76
N ILE A 469 0.42 -21.56 10.44
CA ILE A 469 -0.91 -21.48 11.06
C ILE A 469 -0.85 -21.82 12.54
N LYS A 470 -0.14 -22.87 12.94
CA LYS A 470 0.08 -23.19 14.36
C LYS A 470 0.77 -22.05 15.10
N LYS A 471 1.81 -21.45 14.51
CA LYS A 471 2.52 -20.29 15.05
C LYS A 471 1.58 -19.09 15.21
N TYR A 472 0.75 -18.81 14.18
CA TYR A 472 -0.27 -17.77 14.23
C TYR A 472 -1.29 -18.02 15.36
N ASN A 473 -1.89 -19.20 15.42
CA ASN A 473 -2.90 -19.56 16.42
C ASN A 473 -2.36 -19.47 17.87
N ASN A 474 -1.11 -19.87 18.08
CA ASN A 474 -0.47 -19.91 19.41
C ASN A 474 0.22 -18.58 19.80
N SER A 475 0.24 -17.59 18.92
CA SER A 475 0.87 -16.31 19.23
C SER A 475 0.08 -15.55 20.30
N TYR A 476 0.73 -15.28 21.44
CA TYR A 476 0.14 -14.46 22.51
C TYR A 476 -0.01 -12.98 22.13
N ASN A 477 0.69 -12.52 21.10
CA ASN A 477 0.58 -11.18 20.54
C ASN A 477 -0.52 -11.06 19.46
N ARG A 478 -1.24 -12.13 19.16
CA ARG A 478 -2.30 -12.12 18.17
C ARG A 478 -3.52 -11.36 18.71
N PHE A 479 -3.95 -10.36 17.98
CA PHE A 479 -5.10 -9.51 18.31
C PHE A 479 -6.06 -9.32 17.12
N LEU A 480 -5.76 -9.94 15.98
CA LEU A 480 -6.59 -9.90 14.77
C LEU A 480 -6.94 -11.33 14.34
N PHE A 481 -8.05 -11.46 13.65
CA PHE A 481 -8.49 -12.70 13.04
C PHE A 481 -8.64 -12.49 11.53
N TYR A 482 -7.99 -13.33 10.73
CA TYR A 482 -7.93 -13.16 9.27
C TYR A 482 -9.31 -13.05 8.62
N ALA A 483 -10.27 -13.85 9.09
CA ALA A 483 -11.63 -13.82 8.59
C ALA A 483 -12.32 -12.45 8.75
N TRP A 484 -11.93 -11.63 9.73
CA TRP A 484 -12.50 -10.27 9.84
C TRP A 484 -12.23 -9.45 8.59
N GLY A 485 -11.00 -9.46 8.09
CA GLY A 485 -10.63 -8.69 6.90
C GLY A 485 -11.30 -9.16 5.63
N VAL A 486 -11.59 -10.47 5.52
CA VAL A 486 -12.37 -11.03 4.41
C VAL A 486 -13.77 -10.39 4.36
N PHE A 487 -14.43 -10.26 5.52
CA PHE A 487 -15.75 -9.66 5.60
C PHE A 487 -15.74 -8.13 5.52
N VAL A 488 -14.67 -7.45 5.96
CA VAL A 488 -14.56 -5.98 5.83
C VAL A 488 -14.69 -5.54 4.38
N THR A 489 -13.95 -6.16 3.48
CA THR A 489 -14.02 -5.83 2.06
C THR A 489 -15.33 -6.28 1.42
N ALA A 490 -15.88 -7.40 1.86
CA ALA A 490 -17.19 -7.88 1.38
C ALA A 490 -18.30 -6.87 1.71
N TYR A 491 -18.35 -6.36 2.95
CA TYR A 491 -19.32 -5.34 3.34
C TYR A 491 -19.11 -4.00 2.62
N ALA A 492 -17.85 -3.59 2.44
CA ALA A 492 -17.56 -2.36 1.67
C ALA A 492 -18.02 -2.49 0.22
N ARG A 493 -17.77 -3.64 -0.43
CA ARG A 493 -18.30 -3.93 -1.77
C ARG A 493 -19.83 -3.94 -1.79
N HIS A 494 -20.46 -4.52 -0.76
CA HIS A 494 -21.91 -4.56 -0.66
C HIS A 494 -22.50 -3.14 -0.60
N ASN A 495 -21.93 -2.26 0.21
CA ASN A 495 -22.36 -0.87 0.29
C ASN A 495 -22.19 -0.12 -1.04
N LEU A 496 -21.05 -0.30 -1.72
CA LEU A 496 -20.82 0.29 -3.03
C LEU A 496 -21.82 -0.24 -4.08
N TRP A 497 -22.04 -1.56 -4.10
CA TRP A 497 -22.94 -2.18 -5.05
C TRP A 497 -24.43 -1.85 -4.80
N SER A 498 -24.81 -1.55 -3.57
CA SER A 498 -26.15 -1.02 -3.30
C SER A 498 -26.40 0.30 -4.04
N GLY A 499 -25.35 1.14 -4.14
CA GLY A 499 -25.38 2.36 -4.95
C GLY A 499 -25.40 2.05 -6.46
N ILE A 500 -24.49 1.20 -6.95
CA ILE A 500 -24.41 0.84 -8.37
C ILE A 500 -25.77 0.29 -8.89
N LEU A 501 -26.40 -0.62 -8.14
CA LEU A 501 -27.70 -1.16 -8.46
C LEU A 501 -28.82 -0.12 -8.49
N GLN A 502 -28.70 0.94 -7.69
CA GLN A 502 -29.67 2.02 -7.62
C GLN A 502 -29.49 3.06 -8.73
N PHE A 503 -28.22 3.39 -9.05
CA PHE A 503 -27.92 4.33 -10.13
C PHE A 503 -28.13 3.72 -11.52
N LYS A 504 -28.03 2.38 -11.66
CA LYS A 504 -28.28 1.68 -12.93
C LYS A 504 -27.47 2.26 -14.09
N ASP A 505 -28.13 2.64 -15.20
CA ASP A 505 -27.48 3.24 -16.37
C ASP A 505 -26.97 4.68 -16.13
N ASP A 506 -27.39 5.35 -15.05
CA ASP A 506 -26.79 6.65 -14.65
C ASP A 506 -25.42 6.49 -14.00
N TYR A 507 -25.04 5.28 -13.56
CA TYR A 507 -23.70 4.94 -13.11
C TYR A 507 -22.70 4.93 -14.27
N LEU A 508 -21.56 5.58 -14.12
CA LEU A 508 -20.49 5.62 -15.12
C LEU A 508 -19.24 4.87 -14.67
N TYR A 509 -18.83 5.03 -13.41
CA TYR A 509 -17.57 4.53 -12.89
C TYR A 509 -17.57 4.45 -11.37
N SER A 510 -16.87 3.48 -10.82
CA SER A 510 -16.62 3.35 -9.39
C SER A 510 -15.18 2.98 -9.08
N ASP A 511 -14.70 3.40 -7.92
CA ASP A 511 -13.40 3.01 -7.39
C ASP A 511 -13.48 2.86 -5.87
N THR A 512 -13.54 1.62 -5.41
CA THR A 512 -13.48 1.19 -4.00
C THR A 512 -14.60 1.76 -3.12
N ASP A 513 -14.70 3.06 -3.01
CA ASP A 513 -15.60 3.81 -2.13
C ASP A 513 -16.28 5.01 -2.82
N SER A 514 -16.15 5.12 -4.13
CA SER A 514 -16.72 6.24 -4.88
C SER A 514 -17.54 5.81 -6.09
N ILE A 515 -18.56 6.63 -6.43
CA ILE A 515 -19.37 6.51 -7.65
C ILE A 515 -19.30 7.82 -8.43
N LYS A 516 -19.15 7.71 -9.75
CA LYS A 516 -19.29 8.81 -10.71
C LYS A 516 -20.55 8.58 -11.54
N ALA A 517 -21.48 9.53 -11.50
CA ALA A 517 -22.82 9.33 -12.08
C ALA A 517 -23.37 10.57 -12.77
N LYS A 518 -24.15 10.33 -13.85
CA LYS A 518 -25.02 11.33 -14.48
C LYS A 518 -26.36 11.42 -13.73
N ASN A 519 -27.14 12.47 -13.97
CA ASN A 519 -28.51 12.61 -13.46
C ASN A 519 -28.66 12.42 -11.93
N TYR A 520 -27.64 12.69 -11.14
CA TYR A 520 -27.53 12.33 -9.74
C TYR A 520 -28.69 12.83 -8.86
N LYS A 521 -29.34 13.96 -9.22
CA LYS A 521 -30.46 14.52 -8.48
C LYS A 521 -31.64 13.53 -8.34
N LYS A 522 -31.80 12.61 -9.31
CA LYS A 522 -32.82 11.55 -9.25
C LYS A 522 -32.56 10.49 -8.18
N HIS A 523 -31.34 10.40 -7.68
CA HIS A 523 -30.90 9.37 -6.76
C HIS A 523 -30.69 9.89 -5.32
N MET A 524 -31.02 11.16 -5.06
CA MET A 524 -30.80 11.79 -3.74
C MET A 524 -31.63 11.13 -2.64
N ASP A 525 -32.83 10.64 -2.94
CA ASP A 525 -33.66 9.92 -1.95
C ASP A 525 -32.97 8.63 -1.47
N TYR A 526 -32.35 7.90 -2.40
CA TYR A 526 -31.54 6.73 -2.03
C TYR A 526 -30.33 7.12 -1.18
N ILE A 527 -29.58 8.16 -1.60
CA ILE A 527 -28.41 8.65 -0.86
C ILE A 527 -28.81 9.03 0.58
N ASN A 528 -29.89 9.79 0.75
CA ASN A 528 -30.37 10.21 2.06
C ASN A 528 -30.85 9.00 2.91
N ALA A 529 -31.55 8.05 2.32
CA ALA A 529 -31.99 6.84 3.00
C ALA A 529 -30.80 5.97 3.45
N TYR A 530 -29.79 5.81 2.57
CA TYR A 530 -28.55 5.11 2.90
C TYR A 530 -27.83 5.80 4.07
N ASN A 531 -27.64 7.11 3.99
CA ASN A 531 -26.96 7.90 5.01
C ASN A 531 -27.64 7.77 6.38
N LYS A 532 -28.97 7.83 6.42
CA LYS A 532 -29.74 7.60 7.65
C LYS A 532 -29.56 6.19 8.21
N ASN A 533 -29.55 5.17 7.33
CA ASN A 533 -29.40 3.78 7.73
C ASN A 533 -28.00 3.47 8.28
N ILE A 534 -26.94 3.97 7.64
CA ILE A 534 -25.56 3.73 8.10
C ILE A 534 -25.29 4.39 9.46
N VAL A 535 -25.79 5.60 9.68
CA VAL A 535 -25.70 6.27 10.99
C VAL A 535 -26.39 5.43 12.06
N LYS A 536 -27.60 4.92 11.80
CA LYS A 536 -28.31 4.06 12.74
C LYS A 536 -27.52 2.78 13.08
N LYS A 537 -26.88 2.15 12.08
CA LYS A 537 -26.03 0.96 12.32
C LYS A 537 -24.82 1.31 13.20
N LEU A 538 -24.16 2.43 12.93
CA LEU A 538 -23.02 2.92 13.72
C LEU A 538 -23.44 3.19 15.16
N GLU A 539 -24.51 3.94 15.39
CA GLU A 539 -25.05 4.24 16.72
C GLU A 539 -25.42 2.96 17.47
N THR A 540 -26.01 1.97 16.81
CA THR A 540 -26.37 0.69 17.42
C THR A 540 -25.13 -0.04 17.97
N CYS A 541 -24.00 -0.01 17.24
CA CYS A 541 -22.74 -0.57 17.72
C CYS A 541 -22.17 0.21 18.91
N LEU A 542 -22.23 1.55 18.86
CA LEU A 542 -21.73 2.40 19.95
C LEU A 542 -22.54 2.19 21.23
N ASP A 543 -23.88 2.11 21.12
CA ASP A 543 -24.79 1.82 22.23
C ASP A 543 -24.48 0.45 22.85
N TYR A 544 -24.24 -0.58 22.01
CA TYR A 544 -23.88 -1.90 22.47
C TYR A 544 -22.62 -1.91 23.37
N TYR A 545 -21.65 -1.02 23.07
CA TYR A 545 -20.43 -0.87 23.84
C TYR A 545 -20.44 0.27 24.86
N ASN A 546 -21.54 0.97 25.01
CA ASN A 546 -21.65 2.17 25.83
C ASN A 546 -20.56 3.19 25.49
N ILE A 547 -20.47 3.56 24.22
CA ILE A 547 -19.59 4.59 23.66
C ILE A 547 -20.46 5.78 23.24
N ASN A 548 -19.96 7.01 23.44
CA ASN A 548 -20.71 8.22 23.06
C ASN A 548 -20.93 8.24 21.53
N ARG A 549 -22.18 8.44 21.11
CA ARG A 549 -22.57 8.49 19.69
C ARG A 549 -21.90 9.64 18.93
N ASP A 550 -21.54 10.74 19.58
CA ASP A 550 -20.85 11.86 18.93
C ASP A 550 -19.46 11.50 18.39
N GLU A 551 -18.86 10.40 18.83
CA GLU A 551 -17.54 9.98 18.36
C GLU A 551 -17.50 9.56 16.88
N ILE A 552 -18.64 9.24 16.26
CA ILE A 552 -18.72 9.00 14.82
C ILE A 552 -18.78 10.29 13.97
N SER A 553 -18.97 11.45 14.59
CA SER A 553 -19.16 12.73 13.91
C SER A 553 -18.25 13.83 14.48
N PRO A 554 -16.92 13.63 14.50
CA PRO A 554 -16.00 14.66 14.98
C PRO A 554 -16.09 15.93 14.13
N LYS A 555 -15.71 17.06 14.73
CA LYS A 555 -15.66 18.36 14.05
C LYS A 555 -14.25 18.62 13.51
N ASP A 556 -14.18 19.27 12.36
CA ASP A 556 -12.95 19.85 11.82
C ASP A 556 -12.59 21.18 12.48
N VAL A 557 -11.52 21.83 12.01
CA VAL A 557 -11.06 23.14 12.49
C VAL A 557 -12.09 24.26 12.34
N ASP A 558 -12.96 24.15 11.32
CA ASP A 558 -14.01 25.12 11.03
C ASP A 558 -15.32 24.82 11.79
N GLY A 559 -15.34 23.77 12.60
CA GLY A 559 -16.52 23.37 13.38
C GLY A 559 -17.52 22.49 12.61
N ASN A 560 -17.25 22.13 11.37
CA ASN A 560 -18.10 21.26 10.56
C ASN A 560 -18.04 19.81 11.06
N LYS A 561 -19.19 19.18 11.20
CA LYS A 561 -19.28 17.75 11.56
C LYS A 561 -18.98 16.88 10.34
N HIS A 562 -18.12 15.90 10.53
CA HIS A 562 -17.80 14.85 9.54
C HIS A 562 -18.22 13.49 10.06
N THR A 563 -19.36 13.00 9.58
CA THR A 563 -19.90 11.70 10.02
C THR A 563 -19.31 10.55 9.20
N LEU A 564 -18.91 9.48 9.88
CA LEU A 564 -18.42 8.25 9.25
C LEU A 564 -19.47 7.63 8.32
N GLY A 565 -19.03 7.14 7.16
CA GLY A 565 -19.78 6.26 6.30
C GLY A 565 -20.85 6.88 5.43
N LEU A 566 -21.00 8.20 5.46
CA LEU A 566 -21.94 8.86 4.58
C LEU A 566 -21.48 8.81 3.12
N TRP A 567 -22.41 8.68 2.19
CA TRP A 567 -22.22 9.13 0.83
C TRP A 567 -22.08 10.66 0.85
N ASP A 568 -20.86 11.13 0.64
CA ASP A 568 -20.52 12.54 0.61
C ASP A 568 -20.42 13.03 -0.84
N PHE A 569 -21.04 14.19 -1.11
CA PHE A 569 -21.00 14.79 -2.44
C PHE A 569 -19.72 15.60 -2.60
N GLU A 570 -18.80 15.13 -3.41
CA GLU A 570 -17.49 15.78 -3.65
C GLU A 570 -17.55 16.92 -4.69
N GLY A 571 -18.64 17.04 -5.43
CA GLY A 571 -18.80 18.05 -6.48
C GLY A 571 -19.14 17.46 -7.85
N VAL A 572 -19.03 18.30 -8.86
CA VAL A 572 -19.36 17.98 -10.26
C VAL A 572 -18.13 18.16 -11.14
N TYR A 573 -17.83 17.14 -11.93
CA TYR A 573 -16.86 17.22 -13.02
C TYR A 573 -17.51 17.92 -14.24
N THR A 574 -16.86 18.92 -14.77
CA THR A 574 -17.33 19.63 -15.98
C THR A 574 -17.26 18.71 -17.21
N ARG A 575 -16.23 17.85 -17.26
CA ARG A 575 -16.07 16.81 -18.28
C ARG A 575 -15.60 15.51 -17.61
N PHE A 576 -16.00 14.37 -18.16
CA PHE A 576 -15.62 13.03 -17.72
C PHE A 576 -15.48 12.08 -18.93
N LYS A 577 -14.44 11.24 -18.92
CA LYS A 577 -14.30 10.11 -19.84
C LYS A 577 -13.55 8.98 -19.17
N THR A 578 -14.03 7.75 -19.32
CA THR A 578 -13.35 6.54 -18.82
C THR A 578 -13.09 5.55 -19.94
N LEU A 579 -12.01 4.78 -19.82
CA LEU A 579 -11.65 3.66 -20.69
C LEU A 579 -11.62 2.32 -19.92
N GLY A 580 -12.11 2.30 -18.69
CA GLY A 580 -12.14 1.11 -17.83
C GLY A 580 -11.54 1.36 -16.45
N ALA A 581 -11.32 0.30 -15.71
CA ALA A 581 -10.81 0.34 -14.35
C ALA A 581 -9.47 1.10 -14.25
N LYS A 582 -9.40 2.11 -13.35
CA LYS A 582 -8.22 2.96 -13.14
C LYS A 582 -7.72 3.68 -14.43
N ARG A 583 -8.64 4.00 -15.35
CA ARG A 583 -8.35 4.67 -16.60
C ARG A 583 -9.42 5.71 -16.91
N TYR A 584 -9.32 6.90 -16.33
CA TYR A 584 -10.25 7.99 -16.60
C TYR A 584 -9.58 9.37 -16.52
N ILE A 585 -10.18 10.35 -17.17
CA ILE A 585 -9.81 11.76 -17.11
C ILE A 585 -11.04 12.60 -16.79
N VAL A 586 -10.83 13.70 -16.06
CA VAL A 586 -11.87 14.63 -15.67
C VAL A 586 -11.36 16.06 -15.73
N THR A 587 -12.29 17.01 -15.93
CA THR A 587 -12.05 18.42 -15.64
C THR A 587 -12.99 18.90 -14.53
N LYS A 588 -12.50 19.78 -13.67
CA LYS A 588 -13.27 20.44 -12.61
C LYS A 588 -12.74 21.84 -12.33
N PHE A 589 -13.53 22.67 -11.69
CA PHE A 589 -13.04 23.96 -11.19
C PHE A 589 -12.25 23.78 -9.90
N ASN A 590 -11.09 24.43 -9.84
CA ASN A 590 -10.32 24.53 -8.59
C ASN A 590 -10.90 25.65 -7.68
N LYS A 591 -10.29 25.87 -6.49
CA LYS A 591 -10.72 26.89 -5.55
C LYS A 591 -10.66 28.31 -6.10
N GLU A 592 -9.85 28.54 -7.13
CA GLU A 592 -9.65 29.82 -7.81
C GLU A 592 -10.62 30.01 -8.99
N GLY A 593 -11.55 29.07 -9.20
CA GLY A 593 -12.49 29.09 -10.31
C GLY A 593 -11.91 28.75 -11.69
N LYS A 594 -10.67 28.27 -11.75
CA LYS A 594 -10.03 27.82 -12.99
C LYS A 594 -10.35 26.34 -13.25
N GLU A 595 -10.74 26.03 -14.49
CA GLU A 595 -10.92 24.62 -14.90
C GLU A 595 -9.55 23.92 -14.99
N VAL A 596 -9.42 22.78 -14.34
CA VAL A 596 -8.18 21.97 -14.28
C VAL A 596 -8.44 20.53 -14.70
N LEU A 597 -7.44 19.93 -15.36
CA LEU A 597 -7.45 18.54 -15.76
C LEU A 597 -6.88 17.65 -14.64
N GLU A 598 -7.61 16.61 -14.29
CA GLU A 598 -7.13 15.51 -13.46
C GLU A 598 -7.19 14.19 -14.22
N ILE A 599 -6.22 13.34 -14.01
CA ILE A 599 -6.15 12.02 -14.61
C ILE A 599 -5.96 10.92 -13.59
N THR A 600 -6.46 9.74 -13.91
CA THR A 600 -6.13 8.50 -13.21
C THR A 600 -5.90 7.41 -14.24
N ILE A 601 -4.64 7.05 -14.44
CA ILE A 601 -4.21 6.00 -15.37
C ILE A 601 -3.28 5.06 -14.59
N ALA A 602 -3.72 3.82 -14.38
CA ALA A 602 -2.91 2.83 -13.69
C ALA A 602 -1.56 2.63 -14.36
N GLY A 603 -0.49 2.75 -13.58
CA GLY A 603 0.89 2.61 -14.08
C GLY A 603 1.50 3.87 -14.68
N LEU A 604 0.80 5.01 -14.68
CA LEU A 604 1.31 6.30 -15.11
C LEU A 604 1.19 7.33 -13.97
N PRO A 605 2.27 8.04 -13.57
CA PRO A 605 2.20 9.13 -12.59
C PRO A 605 1.21 10.21 -13.04
N LYS A 606 0.35 10.66 -12.11
CA LYS A 606 -0.77 11.57 -12.45
C LYS A 606 -0.30 12.90 -13.05
N ASP A 607 0.74 13.50 -12.49
CA ASP A 607 1.36 14.74 -12.97
C ASP A 607 1.95 14.56 -14.37
N LYS A 608 2.73 13.51 -14.59
CA LYS A 608 3.38 13.23 -15.88
C LYS A 608 2.37 12.94 -16.99
N GLY A 609 1.37 12.11 -16.70
CA GLY A 609 0.32 11.82 -17.67
C GLY A 609 -0.53 13.05 -18.00
N ARG A 610 -0.87 13.89 -17.00
CA ARG A 610 -1.57 15.15 -17.21
C ARG A 610 -0.75 16.09 -18.11
N ASP A 611 0.51 16.32 -17.75
CA ASP A 611 1.39 17.26 -18.44
C ASP A 611 1.63 16.80 -19.88
N TYR A 612 1.79 15.50 -20.12
CA TYR A 612 1.90 14.93 -21.46
C TYR A 612 0.64 15.15 -22.30
N LEU A 613 -0.55 14.85 -21.75
CA LEU A 613 -1.80 15.04 -22.47
C LEU A 613 -2.04 16.52 -22.82
N LEU A 614 -1.75 17.44 -21.90
CA LEU A 614 -1.82 18.88 -22.14
C LEU A 614 -0.84 19.32 -23.23
N LYS A 615 0.41 18.86 -23.16
CA LYS A 615 1.47 19.13 -24.15
C LYS A 615 1.04 18.74 -25.58
N ILE A 616 0.60 17.49 -25.78
CA ILE A 616 0.20 17.01 -27.10
C ILE A 616 -1.11 17.60 -27.62
N SER A 617 -1.86 18.27 -26.77
CA SER A 617 -3.18 18.87 -27.08
C SER A 617 -3.16 20.40 -27.06
N ASN A 618 -1.99 21.04 -27.00
CA ASN A 618 -1.83 22.50 -26.92
C ASN A 618 -2.70 23.13 -25.80
N ASN A 619 -2.83 22.44 -24.65
CA ASN A 619 -3.66 22.83 -23.50
C ASN A 619 -5.17 22.94 -23.81
N ASP A 620 -5.65 22.43 -24.95
CA ASP A 620 -7.08 22.37 -25.25
C ASP A 620 -7.73 21.10 -24.69
N PHE A 621 -8.68 21.28 -23.77
CA PHE A 621 -9.31 20.14 -23.07
C PHE A 621 -10.16 19.26 -24.01
N ASP A 622 -10.84 19.82 -24.99
CA ASP A 622 -11.62 18.99 -25.93
C ASP A 622 -10.70 18.08 -26.78
N THR A 623 -9.54 18.58 -27.16
CA THR A 623 -8.48 17.79 -27.81
C THR A 623 -7.88 16.75 -26.86
N VAL A 624 -7.66 17.06 -25.57
CA VAL A 624 -7.23 16.11 -24.56
C VAL A 624 -8.19 14.92 -24.51
N PHE A 625 -9.50 15.20 -24.39
CA PHE A 625 -10.52 14.16 -24.30
C PHE A 625 -10.65 13.33 -25.58
N ASN A 626 -10.35 13.92 -26.74
CA ASN A 626 -10.27 13.20 -28.03
C ASN A 626 -9.08 12.25 -28.07
N LYS A 627 -7.90 12.72 -27.64
CA LYS A 627 -6.65 11.92 -27.63
C LYS A 627 -6.59 10.86 -26.54
N PHE A 628 -7.40 10.98 -25.50
CA PHE A 628 -7.52 9.95 -24.48
C PHE A 628 -8.32 8.75 -25.01
N THR A 629 -7.62 7.82 -25.64
CA THR A 629 -8.18 6.63 -26.32
C THR A 629 -7.36 5.39 -26.02
N ASN A 630 -7.89 4.22 -26.36
CA ASN A 630 -7.12 2.99 -26.38
C ASN A 630 -5.90 3.13 -27.30
N GLY A 631 -4.74 2.62 -26.88
CA GLY A 631 -3.47 2.73 -27.61
C GLY A 631 -2.70 4.04 -27.34
N LEU A 632 -3.10 4.84 -26.34
CA LEU A 632 -2.33 6.01 -25.92
C LEU A 632 -0.92 5.61 -25.50
N LYS A 633 0.09 6.13 -26.20
CA LYS A 633 1.51 5.91 -25.91
C LYS A 633 2.14 7.17 -25.33
N VAL A 634 2.82 7.02 -24.20
CA VAL A 634 3.60 8.09 -23.57
C VAL A 634 5.08 7.75 -23.72
N PRO A 635 5.88 8.60 -24.40
CA PRO A 635 7.30 8.37 -24.57
C PRO A 635 8.04 8.26 -23.24
N LYS A 636 9.17 7.58 -23.25
CA LYS A 636 9.99 7.37 -22.03
C LYS A 636 10.43 8.67 -21.37
N GLU A 637 10.57 9.76 -22.13
CA GLU A 637 10.98 11.07 -21.61
C GLU A 637 9.85 11.75 -20.82
N ASP A 638 8.60 11.50 -21.19
CA ASP A 638 7.40 12.13 -20.60
C ASP A 638 6.68 11.23 -19.57
N SER A 639 6.97 9.92 -19.55
CA SER A 639 6.19 8.95 -18.76
C SER A 639 6.46 9.02 -17.25
N GLY A 640 7.64 9.48 -16.85
CA GLY A 640 8.09 9.41 -15.44
C GLY A 640 8.29 8.00 -14.91
N LYS A 641 8.21 6.96 -15.76
CA LYS A 641 8.41 5.55 -15.35
C LYS A 641 9.89 5.20 -15.37
N LEU A 642 10.30 4.45 -14.37
CA LEU A 642 11.65 3.90 -14.26
C LEU A 642 11.55 2.37 -14.14
N THR A 643 12.43 1.68 -14.86
CA THR A 643 12.66 0.24 -14.70
C THR A 643 14.01 0.04 -14.04
N ALA A 644 14.06 -0.78 -12.98
CA ALA A 644 15.29 -1.15 -12.31
C ALA A 644 15.92 -2.37 -13.00
N PHE A 645 17.21 -2.28 -13.26
CA PHE A 645 18.06 -3.35 -13.77
C PHE A 645 19.14 -3.66 -12.75
N TYR A 646 19.21 -4.89 -12.31
CA TYR A 646 20.13 -5.32 -11.26
C TYR A 646 21.36 -6.00 -11.89
N ASP A 647 22.52 -5.57 -11.45
CA ASP A 647 23.81 -6.16 -11.80
C ASP A 647 24.32 -6.97 -10.61
N ASP A 648 24.34 -8.28 -10.74
CA ASP A 648 24.82 -9.20 -9.71
C ASP A 648 26.30 -9.55 -9.88
N GLU A 649 26.88 -9.20 -11.01
CA GLU A 649 28.28 -9.43 -11.35
C GLU A 649 29.13 -8.18 -11.12
N THR A 650 30.43 -8.41 -10.89
CA THR A 650 31.40 -7.34 -10.78
C THR A 650 31.63 -6.70 -12.14
N LYS A 651 31.47 -5.40 -12.21
CA LYS A 651 31.79 -4.59 -13.40
C LYS A 651 32.90 -3.62 -13.06
N GLU A 652 33.85 -3.49 -13.98
CA GLU A 652 34.94 -2.54 -13.88
C GLU A 652 35.29 -1.92 -15.23
N GLY A 653 35.77 -0.71 -15.23
CA GLY A 653 36.16 -0.01 -16.45
C GLY A 653 36.56 1.44 -16.15
N VAL A 654 36.69 2.21 -17.21
CA VAL A 654 36.99 3.64 -17.10
C VAL A 654 35.76 4.46 -17.42
N ILE A 655 35.50 5.47 -16.63
CA ILE A 655 34.44 6.45 -16.86
C ILE A 655 35.07 7.83 -16.99
N LYS A 656 34.57 8.61 -17.96
CA LYS A 656 34.84 10.04 -18.05
C LYS A 656 33.72 10.82 -17.36
N ASP A 657 34.06 11.62 -16.35
CA ASP A 657 33.08 12.48 -15.69
C ASP A 657 32.77 13.75 -16.50
N TYR A 658 31.78 14.52 -16.07
CA TYR A 658 31.39 15.75 -16.76
C TYR A 658 32.45 16.86 -16.70
N GLN A 659 33.43 16.76 -15.77
CA GLN A 659 34.55 17.66 -15.63
C GLN A 659 35.77 17.28 -16.50
N GLY A 660 35.68 16.11 -17.16
CA GLY A 660 36.71 15.62 -18.07
C GLY A 660 37.68 14.62 -17.44
N HIS A 661 37.56 14.27 -16.17
CA HIS A 661 38.42 13.31 -15.51
C HIS A 661 38.10 11.86 -15.93
N TYR A 662 39.14 11.07 -16.19
CA TYR A 662 39.04 9.65 -16.46
C TYR A 662 39.33 8.86 -15.19
N THR A 663 38.32 8.15 -14.69
CA THR A 663 38.43 7.40 -13.43
C THR A 663 38.23 5.92 -13.67
N LYS A 664 39.17 5.09 -13.18
CA LYS A 664 38.95 3.66 -13.09
C LYS A 664 37.97 3.37 -11.97
N VAL A 665 36.86 2.72 -12.28
CA VAL A 665 35.78 2.40 -11.36
C VAL A 665 35.55 0.90 -11.32
N LYS A 666 35.08 0.42 -10.15
CA LYS A 666 34.72 -0.97 -9.92
C LYS A 666 33.48 -1.01 -9.06
N SER A 667 32.50 -1.80 -9.46
CA SER A 667 31.29 -2.10 -8.68
C SER A 667 31.13 -3.61 -8.56
N LEU A 668 31.02 -4.13 -7.35
CA LEU A 668 30.82 -5.57 -7.10
C LEU A 668 29.38 -6.01 -7.42
N SER A 669 28.43 -5.13 -7.26
CA SER A 669 27.03 -5.25 -7.64
C SER A 669 26.39 -3.88 -7.67
N SER A 670 25.28 -3.74 -8.42
CA SER A 670 24.60 -2.45 -8.53
C SER A 670 23.15 -2.57 -8.96
N VAL A 671 22.48 -1.44 -9.00
CA VAL A 671 21.18 -1.28 -9.65
C VAL A 671 21.19 0.02 -10.44
N HIS A 672 20.75 -0.01 -11.69
CA HIS A 672 20.53 1.20 -12.45
C HIS A 672 19.09 1.35 -12.88
N LEU A 673 18.63 2.60 -12.93
CA LEU A 673 17.29 2.95 -13.35
C LEU A 673 17.32 3.43 -14.79
N SER A 674 16.39 2.93 -15.62
CA SER A 674 16.21 3.39 -16.99
C SER A 674 14.78 3.88 -17.21
N LYS A 675 14.65 5.00 -17.93
CA LYS A 675 13.34 5.53 -18.32
C LYS A 675 12.62 4.53 -19.21
N ALA A 676 11.35 4.27 -18.93
CA ALA A 676 10.49 3.38 -19.71
C ALA A 676 9.32 4.16 -20.32
N SER A 677 8.91 3.80 -21.52
CA SER A 677 7.66 4.28 -22.11
C SER A 677 6.45 3.68 -21.39
N PHE A 678 5.30 4.30 -21.58
CA PHE A 678 4.03 3.79 -21.12
C PHE A 678 3.10 3.58 -22.31
N ASP A 679 2.46 2.41 -22.38
CA ASP A 679 1.45 2.06 -23.38
C ASP A 679 0.16 1.68 -22.68
N MET A 680 -0.93 2.34 -23.02
CA MET A 680 -2.26 2.11 -22.49
C MET A 680 -3.09 1.32 -23.49
N SER A 681 -3.16 0.00 -23.31
CA SER A 681 -3.96 -0.87 -24.15
C SER A 681 -5.10 -1.53 -23.39
N MET A 682 -6.23 -1.72 -24.04
CA MET A 682 -7.30 -2.61 -23.59
C MET A 682 -7.03 -4.03 -24.10
N SER A 683 -7.47 -5.04 -23.33
CA SER A 683 -7.38 -6.43 -23.80
C SER A 683 -8.31 -6.67 -25.00
N ALA A 684 -7.90 -7.57 -25.90
CA ALA A 684 -8.72 -7.95 -27.05
C ALA A 684 -10.11 -8.48 -26.64
N LYS A 685 -10.20 -9.22 -25.54
CA LYS A 685 -11.47 -9.70 -24.98
C LYS A 685 -12.40 -8.57 -24.57
N TYR A 686 -11.84 -7.51 -23.97
CA TYR A 686 -12.63 -6.34 -23.59
C TYR A 686 -13.11 -5.54 -24.77
N ILE A 687 -12.25 -5.32 -25.78
CA ILE A 687 -12.63 -4.65 -27.03
C ILE A 687 -13.78 -5.40 -27.69
N LYS A 688 -13.68 -6.74 -27.81
CA LYS A 688 -14.73 -7.58 -28.37
C LYS A 688 -16.07 -7.42 -27.63
N LEU A 689 -16.06 -7.39 -26.28
CA LEU A 689 -17.29 -7.15 -25.52
C LEU A 689 -17.90 -5.78 -25.84
N LEU A 690 -17.07 -4.72 -25.88
CA LEU A 690 -17.56 -3.37 -26.20
C LEU A 690 -18.18 -3.28 -27.60
N GLU A 691 -17.61 -3.98 -28.59
CA GLU A 691 -18.15 -4.11 -29.93
C GLU A 691 -19.52 -4.83 -29.92
N MET A 692 -19.64 -5.94 -29.18
CA MET A 692 -20.90 -6.67 -29.03
C MET A 692 -22.00 -5.81 -28.37
N ILE A 693 -21.63 -4.94 -27.41
CA ILE A 693 -22.55 -3.99 -26.78
C ILE A 693 -23.04 -2.96 -27.81
N VAL A 694 -22.12 -2.38 -28.59
CA VAL A 694 -22.46 -1.37 -29.62
C VAL A 694 -23.36 -1.98 -30.70
N ASN A 695 -23.12 -3.21 -31.09
CA ASN A 695 -23.88 -3.92 -32.12
C ASN A 695 -25.22 -4.47 -31.59
N GLY A 696 -25.51 -4.38 -30.29
CA GLY A 696 -26.73 -4.93 -29.71
C GLY A 696 -26.76 -6.47 -29.67
N GLU A 697 -25.61 -7.12 -29.73
CA GLU A 697 -25.49 -8.58 -29.79
C GLU A 697 -25.63 -9.26 -28.40
N LEU A 698 -25.53 -8.48 -27.32
CA LEU A 698 -25.63 -9.00 -25.95
C LEU A 698 -27.09 -9.10 -25.52
N MET A 699 -27.57 -10.32 -25.38
CA MET A 699 -28.87 -10.60 -24.77
C MET A 699 -28.75 -10.91 -23.29
N ILE A 700 -29.57 -10.27 -22.48
CA ILE A 700 -29.79 -10.68 -21.09
C ILE A 700 -30.65 -11.91 -21.11
N LYS A 701 -30.14 -13.00 -20.54
CA LYS A 701 -30.96 -14.20 -20.25
C LYS A 701 -31.38 -14.11 -18.79
N ASP A 702 -32.65 -13.84 -18.54
CA ASP A 702 -33.25 -13.95 -17.21
C ASP A 702 -33.78 -15.37 -17.01
N TRP A 703 -32.96 -16.22 -16.38
CA TRP A 703 -33.38 -17.53 -15.97
C TRP A 703 -34.21 -17.38 -14.68
N SER A 704 -35.50 -17.68 -14.73
CA SER A 704 -36.32 -17.77 -13.53
C SER A 704 -35.86 -18.99 -12.71
N TYR A 705 -35.02 -18.73 -11.71
CA TYR A 705 -34.50 -19.76 -10.82
C TYR A 705 -35.58 -20.31 -9.91
N LYS A 706 -35.84 -21.62 -9.98
CA LYS A 706 -36.50 -22.36 -8.91
C LYS A 706 -35.46 -22.88 -7.94
N GLN A 707 -35.49 -22.39 -6.71
CA GLN A 707 -34.64 -22.85 -5.60
C GLN A 707 -35.10 -24.30 -5.28
N GLY A 708 -34.25 -25.28 -5.53
CA GLY A 708 -34.42 -26.64 -5.11
C GLY A 708 -34.46 -27.64 -6.29
N ASP A 709 -33.29 -28.10 -6.70
CA ASP A 709 -33.00 -29.48 -7.13
C ASP A 709 -31.51 -29.76 -6.92
#